data_3a14cad191c185b2818b0501166c1259
#
_entry.id   3a14cad191c185b2818b0501166c1259
#
_cell.length_a   1.000
_cell.length_b   1.000
_cell.length_c   1.000
_cell.angle_alpha   90.00
_cell.angle_beta   90.00
_cell.angle_gamma   90.00
#
_symmetry.space_group_name_H-M   'P 1'
#
loop_
_entity.id
_entity.type
_entity.pdbx_description
1 polymer ?
#
loop_
_entity_poly.entity_id
_entity_poly.type
_entity_poly.pdbx_seq_one_letter_code
_entity_poly.pdbx_strand_id
1 'polypeptide(L)'
;MISITQGNALQDFFLSRYRKQYTARKAALRKLKTAEDAARHVNSIREKVQKCFHVPAERTPLNSRVTGKLDFSVFTLEKVLFESRPGCTVTGNFLLPKGHTGKLPAILFLCGHAAEGKAYHVYQTAARSLAACGFAVLAIDPIGQGERKQFSNIKERKFNPTEQHNLIGKQLLPVGEDLFSWFVWDSMRAIDYLESRPEVDPQRIGVHGNSGGGTQTIWIAALDSRVAWAAPSSAVTTWLHNVENEMAADAEQIPMFASKQGLDYSDFLVAMAPRPLILLGQKHDFFDPRGLDEAEEDLKHIYGLLGGSENLKSFIGDSHHGLSGQLRQAAYKFFCTCAGIQCPEINEEQLGISAEEELYAAPGGEVYNLEGEKKIYEAAADMAKVLKKKRKGSSKEQLGKKLSRLLGIGKVEEPYIRRLIYRYYLQEGAHQNYSRFGLETEPGRMMSVLHRSAKKALFYNIDPIEGETVLYVPNLDCAFELQLREPEPGDALYSIDFRGVGECASTACEQMPERDFYYYYGPDYYFTSLSMLWGESYCGKRVQDILAALKTIGPASSSGKVTIEARGFGVIPALLAAVISPCTGEVKLFDMPDSWEDMVSASLADFDKAPVSAMPYRILEAADIPDLISCLEKANIKVTCC
;
A
#
# COMPACT_ATOMS: atom_id res chain seq x y z
N MET A 1 -29.82 -10.19 9.49
CA MET A 1 -29.32 -10.39 10.88
C MET A 1 -28.57 -9.12 11.24
N ILE A 2 -28.91 -8.41 12.32
CA ILE A 2 -28.15 -7.24 12.74
C ILE A 2 -26.89 -7.78 13.41
N SER A 3 -25.77 -7.74 12.71
CA SER A 3 -24.47 -7.99 13.33
C SER A 3 -24.24 -6.92 14.40
N ILE A 4 -24.13 -7.32 15.66
CA ILE A 4 -23.77 -6.38 16.73
C ILE A 4 -22.25 -6.42 16.81
N THR A 5 -21.62 -5.52 16.07
CA THR A 5 -20.18 -5.27 16.18
C THR A 5 -19.86 -4.58 17.50
N GLN A 6 -18.65 -4.76 18.01
CA GLN A 6 -18.13 -4.03 19.19
C GLN A 6 -17.80 -2.57 18.87
N GLY A 7 -18.50 -1.99 17.90
CA GLY A 7 -18.22 -0.69 17.33
C GLY A 7 -16.96 -0.72 16.43
N ASN A 8 -16.53 0.42 15.97
CA ASN A 8 -15.34 0.55 15.12
C ASN A 8 -14.03 0.59 15.93
N ALA A 9 -13.83 -0.37 16.87
CA ALA A 9 -12.67 -0.37 17.76
C ALA A 9 -11.33 -0.31 17.00
N LEU A 10 -11.27 -0.96 15.83
CA LEU A 10 -10.09 -0.95 14.98
C LEU A 10 -9.87 0.40 14.29
N GLN A 11 -10.93 1.03 13.77
CA GLN A 11 -10.88 2.38 13.22
C GLN A 11 -10.48 3.39 14.30
N ASP A 12 -11.08 3.33 15.48
CA ASP A 12 -10.73 4.18 16.62
C ASP A 12 -9.29 4.00 17.07
N PHE A 13 -8.76 2.78 16.97
CA PHE A 13 -7.37 2.50 17.28
C PHE A 13 -6.43 3.30 16.37
N PHE A 14 -6.63 3.24 15.05
CA PHE A 14 -5.81 3.98 14.10
C PHE A 14 -6.04 5.49 14.22
N LEU A 15 -7.28 5.96 14.30
CA LEU A 15 -7.59 7.38 14.50
C LEU A 15 -6.88 7.96 15.71
N SER A 16 -6.92 7.27 16.86
CA SER A 16 -6.24 7.75 18.06
C SER A 16 -4.73 7.87 17.89
N ARG A 17 -4.12 6.96 17.14
CA ARG A 17 -2.67 6.98 16.82
C ARG A 17 -2.34 8.16 15.91
N TYR A 18 -3.11 8.38 14.84
CA TYR A 18 -2.89 9.49 13.92
C TYR A 18 -3.12 10.85 14.58
N ARG A 19 -4.15 11.01 15.40
CA ARG A 19 -4.37 12.24 16.18
C ARG A 19 -3.21 12.54 17.14
N LYS A 20 -2.70 11.51 17.80
CA LYS A 20 -1.52 11.65 18.67
C LYS A 20 -0.27 12.06 17.87
N GLN A 21 -0.02 11.40 16.75
CA GLN A 21 1.11 11.71 15.86
C GLN A 21 1.00 13.13 15.31
N TYR A 22 -0.17 13.50 14.77
CA TYR A 22 -0.46 14.84 14.25
C TYR A 22 -0.15 15.91 15.31
N THR A 23 -0.68 15.77 16.54
CA THR A 23 -0.45 16.71 17.63
C THR A 23 1.04 16.80 17.97
N ALA A 24 1.73 15.68 18.08
CA ALA A 24 3.16 15.65 18.40
C ALA A 24 4.01 16.30 17.29
N ARG A 25 3.66 16.04 16.02
CA ARG A 25 4.33 16.60 14.84
C ARG A 25 4.17 18.14 14.79
N LYS A 26 2.94 18.66 14.91
CA LYS A 26 2.67 20.10 14.97
C LYS A 26 3.42 20.77 16.14
N ALA A 27 3.45 20.12 17.31
CA ALA A 27 4.22 20.63 18.46
C ALA A 27 5.74 20.66 18.20
N ALA A 28 6.29 19.68 17.47
CA ALA A 28 7.69 19.64 17.10
C ALA A 28 8.04 20.76 16.10
N LEU A 29 7.21 20.97 15.06
CA LEU A 29 7.41 22.05 14.08
C LEU A 29 7.39 23.44 14.75
N ARG A 30 6.47 23.70 15.67
CA ARG A 30 6.38 24.98 16.40
C ARG A 30 7.64 25.31 17.25
N LYS A 31 8.46 24.31 17.57
CA LYS A 31 9.72 24.52 18.32
C LYS A 31 10.88 25.02 17.45
N LEU A 32 10.78 24.85 16.13
CA LEU A 32 11.80 25.35 15.21
C LEU A 32 11.70 26.88 15.13
N LYS A 33 12.81 27.57 15.37
CA LYS A 33 12.85 29.04 15.44
C LYS A 33 13.93 29.67 14.59
N THR A 34 14.94 28.90 14.18
CA THR A 34 16.08 29.41 13.42
C THR A 34 16.27 28.65 12.10
N ALA A 35 17.05 29.19 11.21
CA ALA A 35 17.45 28.52 9.96
C ALA A 35 18.18 27.21 10.24
N GLU A 36 19.02 27.17 11.28
CA GLU A 36 19.76 25.98 11.69
C GLU A 36 18.81 24.89 12.22
N ASP A 37 17.77 25.27 12.97
CA ASP A 37 16.74 24.32 13.40
C ASP A 37 16.04 23.69 12.22
N ALA A 38 15.61 24.53 11.25
CA ALA A 38 14.95 24.07 10.04
C ALA A 38 15.86 23.18 9.19
N ALA A 39 17.14 23.55 9.01
CA ALA A 39 18.09 22.75 8.25
C ALA A 39 18.32 21.37 8.89
N ARG A 40 18.49 21.31 10.22
CA ARG A 40 18.59 20.03 10.95
C ARG A 40 17.32 19.19 10.80
N HIS A 41 16.17 19.83 10.87
CA HIS A 41 14.89 19.15 10.69
C HIS A 41 14.76 18.56 9.28
N VAL A 42 15.02 19.34 8.22
CA VAL A 42 15.01 18.87 6.83
C VAL A 42 15.94 17.68 6.62
N ASN A 43 17.17 17.73 7.16
CA ASN A 43 18.10 16.61 7.05
C ASN A 43 17.59 15.35 7.78
N SER A 44 17.02 15.50 8.98
CA SER A 44 16.39 14.39 9.71
C SER A 44 15.21 13.79 8.94
N ILE A 45 14.40 14.63 8.28
CA ILE A 45 13.29 14.16 7.43
C ILE A 45 13.83 13.39 6.23
N ARG A 46 14.87 13.88 5.52
CA ARG A 46 15.51 13.16 4.41
C ARG A 46 15.96 11.75 4.79
N GLU A 47 16.63 11.62 5.94
CA GLU A 47 17.06 10.32 6.46
C GLU A 47 15.88 9.37 6.75
N LYS A 48 14.77 9.89 7.28
CA LYS A 48 13.57 9.11 7.56
C LYS A 48 12.86 8.68 6.28
N VAL A 49 12.74 9.60 5.31
CA VAL A 49 12.14 9.33 4.00
C VAL A 49 12.89 8.21 3.28
N GLN A 50 14.22 8.26 3.25
CA GLN A 50 15.03 7.21 2.63
C GLN A 50 14.76 5.82 3.21
N LYS A 51 14.42 5.72 4.50
CA LYS A 51 14.10 4.43 5.16
C LYS A 51 12.75 3.85 4.76
N CYS A 52 11.89 4.64 4.11
CA CYS A 52 10.58 4.19 3.66
C CYS A 52 10.61 3.54 2.28
N PHE A 53 11.70 3.63 1.53
CA PHE A 53 11.77 3.17 0.15
C PHE A 53 12.92 2.17 -0.06
N HIS A 54 12.62 1.11 -0.80
CA HIS A 54 13.58 0.06 -1.16
C HIS A 54 14.00 0.22 -2.63
N VAL A 55 14.86 1.20 -2.90
CA VAL A 55 15.38 1.40 -4.26
C VAL A 55 16.68 0.62 -4.47
N PRO A 56 16.93 0.07 -5.68
CA PRO A 56 18.18 -0.60 -6.00
C PRO A 56 19.41 0.27 -5.77
N ALA A 57 20.47 -0.31 -5.20
CA ALA A 57 21.73 0.41 -4.99
C ALA A 57 22.49 0.62 -6.31
N GLU A 58 22.35 -0.28 -7.28
CA GLU A 58 23.03 -0.25 -8.56
C GLU A 58 22.09 0.16 -9.68
N ARG A 59 22.60 0.98 -10.59
CA ARG A 59 21.91 1.40 -11.82
C ARG A 59 22.41 0.56 -12.98
N THR A 60 21.54 -0.23 -13.56
CA THR A 60 21.83 -0.98 -14.79
C THR A 60 21.80 -0.02 -16.01
N PRO A 61 22.39 -0.40 -17.17
CA PRO A 61 22.24 0.38 -18.39
C PRO A 61 20.77 0.65 -18.73
N LEU A 62 20.46 1.85 -19.22
CA LEU A 62 19.10 2.21 -19.62
C LEU A 62 18.64 1.48 -20.88
N ASN A 63 19.56 1.03 -21.73
CA ASN A 63 19.25 0.42 -23.03
C ASN A 63 18.21 1.23 -23.83
N SER A 64 18.29 2.57 -23.72
CA SER A 64 17.27 3.47 -24.25
C SER A 64 17.24 3.47 -25.79
N ARG A 65 16.05 3.53 -26.36
CA ARG A 65 15.83 3.58 -27.80
C ARG A 65 14.64 4.43 -28.18
N VAL A 66 14.73 5.11 -29.29
CA VAL A 66 13.63 5.83 -29.94
C VAL A 66 13.02 4.92 -30.97
N THR A 67 11.73 4.59 -30.84
CA THR A 67 11.02 3.65 -31.72
C THR A 67 10.21 4.34 -32.79
N GLY A 68 10.01 5.66 -32.69
CA GLY A 68 9.31 6.46 -33.67
C GLY A 68 9.30 7.93 -33.31
N LYS A 69 8.94 8.76 -34.28
CA LYS A 69 8.83 10.22 -34.11
C LYS A 69 7.57 10.74 -34.75
N LEU A 70 6.97 11.74 -34.11
CA LEU A 70 5.87 12.55 -34.65
C LEU A 70 6.33 14.01 -34.73
N ASP A 71 5.95 14.70 -35.78
CA ASP A 71 6.32 16.08 -36.01
C ASP A 71 5.11 17.01 -35.89
N PHE A 72 5.17 17.94 -34.95
CA PHE A 72 4.14 18.95 -34.72
C PHE A 72 4.66 20.34 -35.06
N SER A 73 3.82 21.36 -35.10
CA SER A 73 4.21 22.70 -35.46
C SER A 73 5.29 23.30 -34.56
N VAL A 74 5.18 23.11 -33.23
CA VAL A 74 6.02 23.76 -32.23
C VAL A 74 6.97 22.82 -31.49
N PHE A 75 6.79 21.50 -31.59
CA PHE A 75 7.66 20.48 -31.00
C PHE A 75 7.73 19.22 -31.84
N THR A 76 8.70 18.37 -31.57
CA THR A 76 8.74 16.98 -32.02
C THR A 76 8.45 16.06 -30.84
N LEU A 77 7.82 14.89 -31.09
CA LEU A 77 7.59 13.86 -30.08
C LEU A 77 8.35 12.60 -30.48
N GLU A 78 9.23 12.14 -29.63
CA GLU A 78 9.91 10.85 -29.77
C GLU A 78 9.21 9.82 -28.86
N LYS A 79 8.89 8.65 -29.44
CA LYS A 79 8.41 7.49 -28.72
C LYS A 79 9.63 6.75 -28.15
N VAL A 80 9.71 6.63 -26.84
CA VAL A 80 10.94 6.18 -26.17
C VAL A 80 10.68 4.96 -25.30
N LEU A 81 11.66 4.08 -25.28
CA LEU A 81 11.75 2.93 -24.39
C LEU A 81 13.07 3.03 -23.63
N PHE A 82 13.05 2.72 -22.33
CA PHE A 82 14.26 2.55 -21.54
C PHE A 82 14.03 1.54 -20.41
N GLU A 83 15.07 0.79 -20.03
CA GLU A 83 14.98 -0.18 -18.94
C GLU A 83 15.20 0.51 -17.58
N SER A 84 14.25 0.35 -16.68
CA SER A 84 14.44 0.72 -15.27
C SER A 84 15.15 -0.38 -14.48
N ARG A 85 14.86 -1.63 -14.80
CA ARG A 85 15.49 -2.86 -14.30
C ARG A 85 15.62 -3.83 -15.47
N PRO A 86 16.52 -4.84 -15.41
CA PRO A 86 16.58 -5.87 -16.45
C PRO A 86 15.22 -6.54 -16.70
N GLY A 87 14.73 -6.48 -17.93
CA GLY A 87 13.43 -6.99 -18.32
C GLY A 87 12.23 -6.18 -17.80
N CYS A 88 12.44 -4.93 -17.42
CA CYS A 88 11.36 -4.02 -16.98
C CYS A 88 11.50 -2.69 -17.72
N THR A 89 10.93 -2.63 -18.93
CA THR A 89 10.97 -1.44 -19.80
C THR A 89 9.89 -0.44 -19.40
N VAL A 90 10.29 0.82 -19.35
CA VAL A 90 9.43 1.99 -19.24
C VAL A 90 9.16 2.56 -20.62
N THR A 91 7.89 2.81 -20.91
CA THR A 91 7.42 3.46 -22.13
C THR A 91 7.21 4.95 -21.89
N GLY A 92 7.64 5.79 -22.82
CA GLY A 92 7.54 7.23 -22.69
C GLY A 92 7.35 7.94 -24.00
N ASN A 93 6.87 9.18 -23.91
CA ASN A 93 6.84 10.17 -24.98
C ASN A 93 7.73 11.34 -24.58
N PHE A 94 8.79 11.58 -25.35
CA PHE A 94 9.71 12.68 -25.13
C PHE A 94 9.42 13.79 -26.14
N LEU A 95 8.91 14.91 -25.64
CA LEU A 95 8.56 16.07 -26.43
C LEU A 95 9.70 17.08 -26.38
N LEU A 96 10.15 17.53 -27.54
CA LEU A 96 11.27 18.44 -27.69
C LEU A 96 10.85 19.68 -28.48
N PRO A 97 10.93 20.90 -27.89
CA PRO A 97 10.60 22.15 -28.55
C PRO A 97 11.42 22.34 -29.84
N LYS A 98 10.81 22.87 -30.91
CA LYS A 98 11.51 23.22 -32.15
C LYS A 98 12.21 24.59 -32.01
N GLY A 99 13.29 24.75 -32.75
CA GLY A 99 14.03 26.03 -32.83
C GLY A 99 14.80 26.41 -31.58
N HIS A 100 14.97 25.46 -30.64
CA HIS A 100 15.76 25.71 -29.43
C HIS A 100 17.26 25.86 -29.76
N THR A 101 17.92 26.73 -29.00
CA THR A 101 19.36 26.87 -29.02
C THR A 101 19.93 26.54 -27.64
N GLY A 102 20.92 25.65 -27.62
CA GLY A 102 21.49 25.17 -26.34
C GLY A 102 20.62 24.19 -25.59
N LYS A 103 20.97 23.96 -24.32
CA LYS A 103 20.28 22.99 -23.45
C LYS A 103 18.98 23.54 -22.86
N LEU A 104 17.96 22.74 -22.85
CA LEU A 104 16.62 23.06 -22.38
C LEU A 104 16.41 22.63 -20.92
N PRO A 105 15.63 23.38 -20.14
CA PRO A 105 15.06 22.83 -18.92
C PRO A 105 14.12 21.69 -19.28
N ALA A 106 14.00 20.69 -18.39
CA ALA A 106 13.17 19.53 -18.64
C ALA A 106 12.11 19.32 -17.57
N ILE A 107 11.00 18.68 -17.94
CA ILE A 107 9.96 18.24 -17.02
C ILE A 107 9.75 16.73 -17.18
N LEU A 108 9.89 16.00 -16.08
CA LEU A 108 9.37 14.64 -15.98
C LEU A 108 7.88 14.74 -15.61
N PHE A 109 7.02 14.30 -16.53
CA PHE A 109 5.58 14.28 -16.32
C PHE A 109 5.13 12.88 -15.89
N LEU A 110 4.56 12.79 -14.70
CA LEU A 110 4.12 11.55 -14.06
C LEU A 110 2.59 11.42 -14.14
N CYS A 111 2.12 10.36 -14.78
CA CYS A 111 0.70 10.13 -15.01
C CYS A 111 0.00 9.63 -13.75
N GLY A 112 -1.21 10.15 -13.47
CA GLY A 112 -2.13 9.58 -12.49
C GLY A 112 -2.92 8.41 -13.09
N HIS A 113 -3.97 7.96 -12.37
CA HIS A 113 -4.72 6.75 -12.69
C HIS A 113 -5.63 6.89 -13.93
N ALA A 114 -5.03 6.96 -15.11
CA ALA A 114 -5.72 6.87 -16.40
C ALA A 114 -5.32 5.58 -17.11
N ALA A 115 -6.28 4.80 -17.61
CA ALA A 115 -6.00 3.53 -18.27
C ALA A 115 -5.11 3.68 -19.50
N GLU A 116 -5.18 4.84 -20.16
CA GLU A 116 -4.40 5.22 -21.34
C GLU A 116 -2.96 5.67 -20.98
N GLY A 117 -2.66 5.83 -19.68
CA GLY A 117 -1.37 6.32 -19.23
C GLY A 117 -1.02 7.68 -19.82
N LYS A 118 0.17 7.81 -20.43
CA LYS A 118 0.65 9.05 -21.09
C LYS A 118 -0.21 9.49 -22.27
N ALA A 119 -1.01 8.60 -22.85
CA ALA A 119 -1.90 8.92 -23.96
C ALA A 119 -3.24 9.54 -23.51
N TYR A 120 -3.53 9.57 -22.19
CA TYR A 120 -4.73 10.25 -21.69
C TYR A 120 -4.76 11.72 -22.12
N HIS A 121 -5.88 12.17 -22.69
CA HIS A 121 -5.98 13.48 -23.33
C HIS A 121 -5.55 14.64 -22.44
N VAL A 122 -5.89 14.63 -21.15
CA VAL A 122 -5.48 15.69 -20.20
C VAL A 122 -3.96 15.72 -20.03
N TYR A 123 -3.31 14.55 -19.99
CA TYR A 123 -1.86 14.45 -19.85
C TYR A 123 -1.11 14.82 -21.12
N GLN A 124 -1.68 14.46 -22.28
CA GLN A 124 -1.16 14.97 -23.56
C GLN A 124 -1.22 16.49 -23.62
N THR A 125 -2.36 17.09 -23.25
CA THR A 125 -2.53 18.56 -23.19
C THR A 125 -1.47 19.20 -22.31
N ALA A 126 -1.28 18.69 -21.09
CA ALA A 126 -0.29 19.24 -20.16
C ALA A 126 1.15 19.13 -20.70
N ALA A 127 1.54 17.94 -21.19
CA ALA A 127 2.88 17.71 -21.73
C ALA A 127 3.17 18.56 -22.97
N ARG A 128 2.22 18.67 -23.91
CA ARG A 128 2.34 19.49 -25.12
C ARG A 128 2.42 20.97 -24.80
N SER A 129 1.63 21.45 -23.83
CA SER A 129 1.69 22.84 -23.38
C SER A 129 3.01 23.18 -22.72
N LEU A 130 3.55 22.31 -21.88
CA LEU A 130 4.89 22.49 -21.30
C LEU A 130 5.97 22.50 -22.39
N ALA A 131 5.86 21.65 -23.42
CA ALA A 131 6.78 21.69 -24.56
C ALA A 131 6.63 23.00 -25.35
N ALA A 132 5.42 23.50 -25.55
CA ALA A 132 5.18 24.79 -26.18
C ALA A 132 5.71 25.99 -25.34
N CYS A 133 5.78 25.82 -24.00
CA CYS A 133 6.46 26.79 -23.12
C CYS A 133 7.99 26.74 -23.23
N GLY A 134 8.58 25.76 -23.93
CA GLY A 134 10.04 25.67 -24.11
C GLY A 134 10.74 24.64 -23.23
N PHE A 135 10.00 23.69 -22.62
CA PHE A 135 10.59 22.60 -21.85
C PHE A 135 10.75 21.33 -22.71
N ALA A 136 11.83 20.59 -22.53
CA ALA A 136 11.88 19.20 -22.91
C ALA A 136 10.99 18.41 -21.93
N VAL A 137 10.02 17.62 -22.42
CA VAL A 137 9.05 16.94 -21.55
C VAL A 137 9.10 15.45 -21.77
N LEU A 138 9.32 14.68 -20.73
CA LEU A 138 9.21 13.22 -20.75
C LEU A 138 7.97 12.79 -19.98
N ALA A 139 6.95 12.31 -20.67
CA ALA A 139 5.77 11.68 -20.07
C ALA A 139 5.94 10.17 -20.12
N ILE A 140 5.83 9.48 -18.99
CA ILE A 140 6.01 8.02 -18.88
C ILE A 140 4.73 7.31 -18.47
N ASP A 141 4.57 6.05 -18.90
CA ASP A 141 3.51 5.18 -18.40
C ASP A 141 3.90 4.58 -17.05
N PRO A 142 3.04 4.71 -16.03
CA PRO A 142 3.21 3.95 -14.79
C PRO A 142 3.02 2.45 -15.03
N ILE A 143 3.53 1.63 -14.12
CA ILE A 143 3.22 0.19 -14.09
C ILE A 143 1.70 0.01 -14.02
N GLY A 144 1.14 -0.90 -14.81
CA GLY A 144 -0.30 -1.16 -14.83
C GLY A 144 -1.14 -0.21 -15.70
N GLN A 145 -0.53 0.75 -16.41
CA GLN A 145 -1.22 1.74 -17.25
C GLN A 145 -0.57 1.86 -18.63
N GLY A 146 -1.29 2.46 -19.58
CA GLY A 146 -0.82 2.68 -20.94
C GLY A 146 -0.33 1.39 -21.58
N GLU A 147 0.91 1.36 -22.03
CA GLU A 147 1.55 0.21 -22.64
C GLU A 147 2.12 -0.80 -21.63
N ARG A 148 1.96 -0.57 -20.30
CA ARG A 148 2.53 -1.41 -19.21
C ARG A 148 1.47 -2.16 -18.40
N LYS A 149 0.29 -2.43 -18.99
CA LYS A 149 -0.83 -3.18 -18.36
C LYS A 149 -0.40 -4.60 -18.00
N GLN A 150 -0.60 -5.01 -16.75
CA GLN A 150 -0.11 -6.29 -16.23
C GLN A 150 -1.01 -7.48 -16.60
N PHE A 151 -2.31 -7.24 -16.74
CA PHE A 151 -3.33 -8.28 -16.92
C PHE A 151 -4.05 -8.16 -18.28
N SER A 152 -3.40 -7.60 -19.30
CA SER A 152 -3.94 -7.46 -20.66
C SER A 152 -4.25 -8.78 -21.37
N ASN A 153 -3.63 -9.87 -20.95
CA ASN A 153 -3.89 -11.22 -21.46
C ASN A 153 -5.21 -11.83 -20.94
N ILE A 154 -5.82 -11.26 -19.90
CA ILE A 154 -7.11 -11.70 -19.35
C ILE A 154 -8.21 -10.93 -20.07
N LYS A 155 -8.90 -11.59 -20.99
CA LYS A 155 -9.90 -10.93 -21.87
C LYS A 155 -11.29 -10.86 -21.24
N GLU A 156 -11.55 -11.70 -20.26
CA GLU A 156 -12.86 -11.84 -19.60
C GLU A 156 -13.16 -10.65 -18.69
N ARG A 157 -12.13 -9.89 -18.29
CA ARG A 157 -12.23 -8.75 -17.39
C ARG A 157 -11.27 -7.64 -17.77
N LYS A 158 -11.76 -6.40 -17.72
CA LYS A 158 -10.93 -5.21 -17.82
C LYS A 158 -10.56 -4.74 -16.40
N PHE A 159 -9.29 -4.62 -16.12
CA PHE A 159 -8.76 -4.11 -14.87
C PHE A 159 -8.49 -2.62 -15.00
N ASN A 160 -9.03 -1.82 -14.08
CA ASN A 160 -8.67 -0.42 -13.98
C ASN A 160 -7.26 -0.27 -13.37
N PRO A 161 -6.61 0.91 -13.46
CA PRO A 161 -5.26 1.11 -12.92
C PRO A 161 -5.13 0.75 -11.44
N THR A 162 -6.05 1.19 -10.60
CA THR A 162 -6.07 0.93 -9.16
C THR A 162 -6.10 -0.56 -8.84
N GLU A 163 -6.96 -1.33 -9.55
CA GLU A 163 -6.99 -2.78 -9.40
C GLU A 163 -5.67 -3.43 -9.78
N GLN A 164 -5.06 -2.98 -10.89
CA GLN A 164 -3.76 -3.51 -11.30
C GLN A 164 -2.68 -3.23 -10.25
N HIS A 165 -2.62 -2.00 -9.72
CA HIS A 165 -1.67 -1.63 -8.68
C HIS A 165 -1.83 -2.47 -7.41
N ASN A 166 -3.05 -2.65 -6.95
CA ASN A 166 -3.31 -3.37 -5.71
C ASN A 166 -3.06 -4.87 -5.83
N LEU A 167 -3.37 -5.46 -7.00
CA LEU A 167 -3.05 -6.86 -7.30
C LEU A 167 -1.53 -7.10 -7.32
N ILE A 168 -0.80 -6.27 -8.06
CA ILE A 168 0.65 -6.37 -8.17
C ILE A 168 1.30 -6.09 -6.82
N GLY A 169 0.85 -5.04 -6.13
CA GLY A 169 1.35 -4.69 -4.80
C GLY A 169 1.21 -5.84 -3.81
N LYS A 170 0.05 -6.52 -3.83
CA LYS A 170 -0.19 -7.72 -3.02
C LYS A 170 0.81 -8.84 -3.33
N GLN A 171 1.10 -9.08 -4.62
CA GLN A 171 2.04 -10.14 -5.04
C GLN A 171 3.50 -9.84 -4.68
N LEU A 172 3.88 -8.58 -4.58
CA LEU A 172 5.22 -8.16 -4.19
C LEU A 172 5.52 -8.35 -2.69
N LEU A 173 4.52 -8.24 -1.83
CA LEU A 173 4.71 -8.28 -0.38
C LEU A 173 5.44 -9.53 0.13
N PRO A 174 5.08 -10.78 -0.26
CA PRO A 174 5.73 -11.97 0.28
C PRO A 174 7.21 -12.09 -0.06
N VAL A 175 7.65 -11.50 -1.18
CA VAL A 175 9.07 -11.49 -1.59
C VAL A 175 9.86 -10.33 -1.01
N GLY A 176 9.22 -9.44 -0.25
CA GLY A 176 9.87 -8.32 0.41
C GLY A 176 10.02 -7.08 -0.45
N GLU A 177 9.24 -6.98 -1.50
CA GLU A 177 9.16 -5.83 -2.39
C GLU A 177 7.85 -5.06 -2.17
N ASP A 178 7.80 -3.84 -2.67
CA ASP A 178 6.64 -2.96 -2.59
C ASP A 178 6.49 -2.13 -3.88
N LEU A 179 5.26 -1.86 -4.26
CA LEU A 179 4.97 -1.20 -5.54
C LEU A 179 5.40 0.27 -5.56
N PHE A 180 5.28 0.99 -4.44
CA PHE A 180 5.67 2.41 -4.38
C PHE A 180 7.17 2.62 -4.60
N SER A 181 8.04 1.72 -4.13
CA SER A 181 9.48 1.75 -4.42
C SER A 181 9.78 1.46 -5.90
N TRP A 182 9.00 0.61 -6.55
CA TRP A 182 9.12 0.37 -7.98
C TRP A 182 8.78 1.61 -8.81
N PHE A 183 7.71 2.31 -8.46
CA PHE A 183 7.30 3.57 -9.12
C PHE A 183 8.35 4.68 -8.96
N VAL A 184 8.89 4.82 -7.75
CA VAL A 184 9.97 5.78 -7.49
C VAL A 184 11.21 5.43 -8.29
N TRP A 185 11.57 4.15 -8.36
CA TRP A 185 12.72 3.71 -9.14
C TRP A 185 12.55 4.00 -10.62
N ASP A 186 11.38 3.72 -11.21
CA ASP A 186 11.08 4.07 -12.60
C ASP A 186 11.24 5.58 -12.84
N SER A 187 10.77 6.41 -11.89
CA SER A 187 10.92 7.87 -11.97
C SER A 187 12.39 8.32 -11.88
N MET A 188 13.21 7.69 -11.01
CA MET A 188 14.65 7.96 -10.95
C MET A 188 15.35 7.59 -12.26
N ARG A 189 14.97 6.47 -12.88
CA ARG A 189 15.51 6.02 -14.17
C ARG A 189 15.05 6.93 -15.32
N ALA A 190 13.85 7.49 -15.24
CA ALA A 190 13.38 8.51 -16.18
C ALA A 190 14.21 9.80 -16.07
N ILE A 191 14.63 10.19 -14.87
CA ILE A 191 15.58 11.31 -14.69
C ILE A 191 16.95 10.95 -15.29
N ASP A 192 17.45 9.71 -15.12
CA ASP A 192 18.68 9.25 -15.77
C ASP A 192 18.58 9.35 -17.30
N TYR A 193 17.40 8.99 -17.87
CA TYR A 193 17.15 9.17 -19.30
C TYR A 193 17.21 10.65 -19.71
N LEU A 194 16.56 11.55 -18.97
CA LEU A 194 16.61 12.99 -19.25
C LEU A 194 18.06 13.52 -19.20
N GLU A 195 18.86 13.14 -18.20
CA GLU A 195 20.26 13.53 -18.10
C GLU A 195 21.13 13.00 -19.26
N SER A 196 20.75 11.83 -19.82
CA SER A 196 21.47 11.25 -20.95
C SER A 196 21.22 11.99 -22.27
N ARG A 197 20.21 12.86 -22.34
CA ARG A 197 19.83 13.60 -23.54
C ARG A 197 20.70 14.83 -23.69
N PRO A 198 21.38 15.03 -24.84
CA PRO A 198 22.26 16.20 -25.08
C PRO A 198 21.48 17.54 -25.08
N GLU A 199 20.17 17.48 -25.36
CA GLU A 199 19.30 18.67 -25.40
C GLU A 199 18.91 19.14 -24.00
N VAL A 200 19.05 18.32 -22.97
CA VAL A 200 18.56 18.59 -21.60
C VAL A 200 19.66 19.20 -20.73
N ASP A 201 19.28 20.22 -19.97
CA ASP A 201 20.11 20.77 -18.89
C ASP A 201 19.86 19.98 -17.61
N PRO A 202 20.82 19.17 -17.13
CA PRO A 202 20.63 18.31 -15.97
C PRO A 202 20.45 19.06 -14.64
N GLN A 203 20.76 20.37 -14.62
CA GLN A 203 20.56 21.22 -13.44
C GLN A 203 19.15 21.84 -13.37
N ARG A 204 18.34 21.68 -14.43
CA ARG A 204 17.03 22.30 -14.56
C ARG A 204 15.96 21.25 -14.91
N ILE A 205 15.85 20.20 -14.07
CA ILE A 205 14.84 19.15 -14.22
C ILE A 205 13.74 19.36 -13.18
N GLY A 206 12.52 19.61 -13.64
CA GLY A 206 11.31 19.67 -12.82
C GLY A 206 10.52 18.38 -12.87
N VAL A 207 9.63 18.17 -11.90
CA VAL A 207 8.68 17.05 -11.88
C VAL A 207 7.27 17.56 -11.68
N HIS A 208 6.32 16.98 -12.41
CA HIS A 208 4.90 17.32 -12.36
C HIS A 208 4.03 16.09 -12.56
N GLY A 209 2.92 16.01 -11.87
CA GLY A 209 1.93 14.96 -12.05
C GLY A 209 0.67 15.24 -11.27
N ASN A 210 -0.40 14.52 -11.62
CA ASN A 210 -1.71 14.69 -10.99
C ASN A 210 -2.18 13.39 -10.35
N SER A 211 -2.89 13.46 -9.20
CA SER A 211 -3.44 12.30 -8.51
C SER A 211 -2.32 11.30 -8.13
N GLY A 212 -2.37 10.05 -8.57
CA GLY A 212 -1.27 9.10 -8.43
C GLY A 212 0.08 9.64 -8.96
N GLY A 213 0.05 10.40 -10.07
CA GLY A 213 1.23 11.11 -10.58
C GLY A 213 1.68 12.27 -9.68
N GLY A 214 0.73 12.92 -8.99
CA GLY A 214 1.02 13.91 -7.96
C GLY A 214 1.71 13.26 -6.74
N THR A 215 1.25 12.10 -6.33
CA THR A 215 1.89 11.29 -5.27
C THR A 215 3.31 10.88 -5.67
N GLN A 216 3.51 10.38 -6.89
CA GLN A 216 4.85 10.10 -7.42
C GLN A 216 5.74 11.36 -7.44
N THR A 217 5.17 12.52 -7.79
CA THR A 217 5.87 13.82 -7.76
C THR A 217 6.37 14.14 -6.35
N ILE A 218 5.55 13.90 -5.31
CA ILE A 218 5.93 14.08 -3.90
C ILE A 218 7.12 13.17 -3.56
N TRP A 219 7.02 11.86 -3.91
CA TRP A 219 8.05 10.89 -3.56
C TRP A 219 9.38 11.17 -4.25
N ILE A 220 9.37 11.42 -5.57
CA ILE A 220 10.61 11.62 -6.31
C ILE A 220 11.28 12.95 -5.94
N ALA A 221 10.51 14.01 -5.65
CA ALA A 221 11.05 15.27 -5.17
C ALA A 221 11.74 15.16 -3.81
N ALA A 222 11.25 14.24 -2.95
CA ALA A 222 11.86 13.96 -1.65
C ALA A 222 13.16 13.15 -1.76
N LEU A 223 13.24 12.22 -2.71
CA LEU A 223 14.29 11.20 -2.78
C LEU A 223 15.42 11.53 -3.76
N ASP A 224 15.12 12.24 -4.86
CA ASP A 224 16.12 12.54 -5.87
C ASP A 224 16.52 14.02 -5.82
N SER A 225 17.77 14.28 -5.45
CA SER A 225 18.31 15.63 -5.34
C SER A 225 18.46 16.36 -6.67
N ARG A 226 18.38 15.67 -7.81
CA ARG A 226 18.42 16.24 -9.16
C ARG A 226 17.13 16.94 -9.55
N VAL A 227 16.03 16.67 -8.84
CA VAL A 227 14.76 17.40 -9.02
C VAL A 227 14.96 18.84 -8.55
N ALA A 228 15.00 19.78 -9.49
CA ALA A 228 15.15 21.19 -9.19
C ALA A 228 13.83 21.84 -8.74
N TRP A 229 12.70 21.44 -9.31
CA TRP A 229 11.38 22.02 -9.08
C TRP A 229 10.31 20.94 -9.01
N ALA A 230 9.26 21.14 -8.21
CA ALA A 230 8.16 20.18 -8.13
C ALA A 230 6.79 20.85 -8.13
N ALA A 231 5.82 20.20 -8.79
CA ALA A 231 4.43 20.64 -8.86
C ALA A 231 3.49 19.44 -8.67
N PRO A 232 3.36 18.88 -7.45
CA PRO A 232 2.34 17.86 -7.17
C PRO A 232 0.94 18.47 -7.28
N SER A 233 0.04 17.78 -8.01
CA SER A 233 -1.34 18.21 -8.24
C SER A 233 -2.32 17.18 -7.72
N SER A 234 -3.35 17.62 -6.99
CA SER A 234 -4.45 16.81 -6.46
C SER A 234 -3.98 15.52 -5.77
N ALA A 235 -3.03 15.66 -4.83
CA ALA A 235 -2.42 14.53 -4.12
C ALA A 235 -1.97 14.88 -2.69
N VAL A 236 -1.92 16.17 -2.33
CA VAL A 236 -1.44 16.60 -1.01
C VAL A 236 -2.59 16.64 -0.02
N THR A 237 -2.44 15.94 1.09
CA THR A 237 -3.37 15.93 2.23
C THR A 237 -2.60 15.54 3.51
N THR A 238 -3.28 15.02 4.55
CA THR A 238 -2.64 14.39 5.72
C THR A 238 -3.13 12.95 5.91
N TRP A 239 -2.31 12.10 6.52
CA TRP A 239 -2.75 10.75 6.90
C TRP A 239 -3.94 10.78 7.84
N LEU A 240 -4.00 11.78 8.74
CA LEU A 240 -5.12 11.92 9.67
C LEU A 240 -6.43 12.10 8.93
N HIS A 241 -6.49 13.02 7.95
CA HIS A 241 -7.73 13.26 7.19
C HIS A 241 -8.09 12.06 6.31
N ASN A 242 -7.12 11.38 5.71
CA ASN A 242 -7.41 10.14 4.99
C ASN A 242 -8.07 9.09 5.90
N VAL A 243 -7.59 8.93 7.13
CA VAL A 243 -8.16 7.96 8.09
C VAL A 243 -9.51 8.44 8.63
N GLU A 244 -9.70 9.74 8.88
CA GLU A 244 -11.00 10.30 9.28
C GLU A 244 -12.07 10.13 8.19
N ASN A 245 -11.66 10.20 6.94
CA ASN A 245 -12.55 10.04 5.78
C ASN A 245 -12.59 8.59 5.25
N GLU A 246 -12.00 7.64 5.97
CA GLU A 246 -11.94 6.21 5.58
C GLU A 246 -11.39 5.98 4.17
N MET A 247 -10.49 6.85 3.72
CA MET A 247 -9.91 6.78 2.39
C MET A 247 -8.70 5.85 2.37
N ALA A 248 -8.83 4.73 1.67
CA ALA A 248 -7.70 3.85 1.40
C ALA A 248 -6.81 4.44 0.30
N ALA A 249 -5.51 4.21 0.41
CA ALA A 249 -4.53 4.55 -0.61
C ALA A 249 -4.23 3.33 -1.50
N ASP A 250 -3.87 3.56 -2.75
CA ASP A 250 -3.38 2.51 -3.64
C ASP A 250 -2.01 2.00 -3.21
N ALA A 251 -1.63 0.81 -3.68
CA ALA A 251 -0.38 0.16 -3.29
C ALA A 251 0.88 1.02 -3.59
N GLU A 252 0.86 1.87 -4.63
CA GLU A 252 1.95 2.79 -4.93
C GLU A 252 1.95 4.07 -4.09
N GLN A 253 0.92 4.24 -3.24
CA GLN A 253 0.76 5.42 -2.38
C GLN A 253 0.99 5.13 -0.89
N ILE A 254 1.46 3.92 -0.55
CA ILE A 254 1.65 3.46 0.82
C ILE A 254 3.14 3.35 1.15
N PRO A 255 3.86 4.45 1.43
CA PRO A 255 5.27 4.35 1.82
C PRO A 255 5.39 3.66 3.19
N MET A 256 5.87 2.41 3.15
CA MET A 256 5.97 1.57 4.34
C MET A 256 6.79 2.28 5.42
N PHE A 257 6.36 2.12 6.68
CA PHE A 257 6.98 2.73 7.85
C PHE A 257 6.86 4.25 7.97
N ALA A 258 6.23 4.98 7.05
CA ALA A 258 6.15 6.45 7.10
C ALA A 258 5.58 6.95 8.42
N SER A 259 4.42 6.45 8.83
CA SER A 259 3.80 6.83 10.12
C SER A 259 4.64 6.37 11.32
N LYS A 260 5.34 5.22 11.22
CA LYS A 260 6.28 4.77 12.26
C LYS A 260 7.47 5.73 12.42
N GLN A 261 7.94 6.34 11.33
CA GLN A 261 8.99 7.36 11.36
C GLN A 261 8.46 8.74 11.82
N GLY A 262 7.15 8.87 12.02
CA GLY A 262 6.50 10.13 12.38
C GLY A 262 6.34 11.09 11.20
N LEU A 263 6.33 10.57 9.96
CA LEU A 263 6.17 11.35 8.74
C LEU A 263 4.68 11.53 8.38
N ASP A 264 4.38 12.65 7.74
CA ASP A 264 3.13 12.93 7.06
C ASP A 264 3.44 13.41 5.62
N TYR A 265 2.44 13.62 4.77
CA TYR A 265 2.61 14.05 3.37
C TYR A 265 3.50 15.29 3.23
N SER A 266 3.27 16.32 4.05
CA SER A 266 4.08 17.55 4.02
C SER A 266 5.55 17.29 4.34
N ASP A 267 5.90 16.27 5.14
CA ASP A 267 7.30 15.96 5.45
C ASP A 267 8.08 15.49 4.22
N PHE A 268 7.46 14.74 3.31
CA PHE A 268 8.10 14.38 2.05
C PHE A 268 8.42 15.63 1.22
N LEU A 269 7.55 16.64 1.25
CA LEU A 269 7.81 17.92 0.59
C LEU A 269 8.80 18.79 1.36
N VAL A 270 8.85 18.72 2.69
CA VAL A 270 9.90 19.31 3.52
C VAL A 270 11.27 18.78 3.13
N ALA A 271 11.39 17.51 2.74
CA ALA A 271 12.66 16.93 2.31
C ALA A 271 13.29 17.64 1.10
N MET A 272 12.48 18.28 0.23
CA MET A 272 13.02 19.04 -0.90
C MET A 272 13.35 20.51 -0.58
N ALA A 273 12.91 21.03 0.58
CA ALA A 273 13.12 22.42 0.93
C ALA A 273 14.62 22.80 0.95
N PRO A 274 15.01 24.02 0.52
CA PRO A 274 14.17 25.13 0.05
C PRO A 274 14.00 25.20 -1.49
N ARG A 275 14.07 24.05 -2.21
CA ARG A 275 13.90 24.03 -3.68
C ARG A 275 12.48 24.49 -4.05
N PRO A 276 12.28 25.17 -5.22
CA PRO A 276 10.98 25.65 -5.64
C PRO A 276 9.90 24.57 -5.71
N LEU A 277 8.75 24.86 -5.12
CA LEU A 277 7.60 23.97 -4.97
C LEU A 277 6.31 24.75 -5.17
N ILE A 278 5.38 24.21 -5.96
CA ILE A 278 4.00 24.67 -5.98
C ILE A 278 3.06 23.54 -5.58
N LEU A 279 2.19 23.79 -4.61
CA LEU A 279 1.10 22.89 -4.25
C LEU A 279 -0.12 23.20 -5.11
N LEU A 280 -0.62 22.20 -5.83
CA LEU A 280 -1.79 22.34 -6.70
C LEU A 280 -2.93 21.46 -6.16
N GLY A 281 -4.06 22.07 -5.85
CA GLY A 281 -5.23 21.38 -5.31
C GLY A 281 -6.53 21.82 -5.96
N GLN A 282 -7.61 21.13 -5.67
CA GLN A 282 -8.97 21.44 -6.10
C GLN A 282 -9.87 21.63 -4.88
N LYS A 283 -10.77 22.60 -4.97
CA LYS A 283 -11.69 22.91 -3.88
C LYS A 283 -12.67 21.78 -3.57
N HIS A 284 -13.06 21.03 -4.59
CA HIS A 284 -14.05 19.95 -4.51
C HIS A 284 -13.39 18.58 -4.74
N ASP A 285 -12.13 18.43 -4.29
CA ASP A 285 -11.39 17.19 -4.38
C ASP A 285 -11.92 16.17 -3.34
N PHE A 286 -11.75 14.88 -3.60
CA PHE A 286 -11.95 13.85 -2.60
C PHE A 286 -10.77 13.74 -1.61
N PHE A 287 -9.57 14.20 -1.99
CA PHE A 287 -8.52 14.50 -1.02
C PHE A 287 -8.93 15.72 -0.21
N ASP A 288 -9.00 15.57 1.11
CA ASP A 288 -9.50 16.63 1.99
C ASP A 288 -8.69 17.92 1.84
N PRO A 289 -9.31 19.03 1.40
CA PRO A 289 -8.62 20.32 1.21
C PRO A 289 -7.98 20.87 2.49
N ARG A 290 -8.53 20.53 3.67
CA ARG A 290 -7.94 20.92 4.96
C ARG A 290 -6.52 20.38 5.10
N GLY A 291 -6.29 19.16 4.62
CA GLY A 291 -4.95 18.56 4.65
C GLY A 291 -3.95 19.28 3.76
N LEU A 292 -4.40 19.84 2.62
CA LEU A 292 -3.55 20.68 1.77
C LEU A 292 -3.20 22.00 2.49
N ASP A 293 -4.18 22.67 3.08
CA ASP A 293 -3.97 23.92 3.83
C ASP A 293 -2.99 23.72 4.99
N GLU A 294 -3.14 22.62 5.73
CA GLU A 294 -2.24 22.26 6.83
C GLU A 294 -0.82 21.93 6.35
N ALA A 295 -0.69 21.25 5.21
CA ALA A 295 0.61 20.97 4.59
C ALA A 295 1.29 22.25 4.12
N GLU A 296 0.54 23.18 3.53
CA GLU A 296 1.03 24.49 3.13
C GLU A 296 1.52 25.31 4.33
N GLU A 297 0.77 25.30 5.45
CA GLU A 297 1.16 25.99 6.68
C GLU A 297 2.49 25.44 7.22
N ASP A 298 2.65 24.13 7.28
CA ASP A 298 3.88 23.48 7.71
C ASP A 298 5.07 23.86 6.82
N LEU A 299 4.87 23.83 5.49
CA LEU A 299 5.89 24.19 4.52
C LEU A 299 6.25 25.70 4.57
N LYS A 300 5.26 26.59 4.70
CA LYS A 300 5.49 28.04 4.90
C LYS A 300 6.40 28.31 6.09
N HIS A 301 6.18 27.59 7.20
CA HIS A 301 7.05 27.72 8.37
C HIS A 301 8.49 27.31 8.08
N ILE A 302 8.72 26.16 7.45
CA ILE A 302 10.07 25.66 7.12
C ILE A 302 10.76 26.55 6.08
N TYR A 303 10.07 26.85 4.97
CA TYR A 303 10.62 27.70 3.91
C TYR A 303 10.95 29.10 4.41
N GLY A 304 10.09 29.65 5.30
CA GLY A 304 10.33 30.94 5.94
C GLY A 304 11.59 30.95 6.80
N LEU A 305 11.80 29.93 7.63
CA LEU A 305 13.02 29.79 8.43
C LEU A 305 14.27 29.62 7.59
N LEU A 306 14.17 28.94 6.44
CA LEU A 306 15.29 28.74 5.52
C LEU A 306 15.56 29.94 4.60
N GLY A 307 14.76 31.03 4.68
CA GLY A 307 14.89 32.21 3.82
C GLY A 307 14.44 31.97 2.37
N GLY A 308 13.62 30.94 2.13
CA GLY A 308 13.14 30.55 0.79
C GLY A 308 11.63 30.70 0.61
N SER A 309 10.98 31.63 1.31
CA SER A 309 9.51 31.82 1.23
C SER A 309 8.99 32.04 -0.19
N GLU A 310 9.77 32.70 -1.05
CA GLU A 310 9.44 32.95 -2.44
C GLU A 310 9.40 31.67 -3.31
N ASN A 311 10.08 30.62 -2.88
CA ASN A 311 10.16 29.33 -3.57
C ASN A 311 8.93 28.45 -3.31
N LEU A 312 8.09 28.79 -2.33
CA LEU A 312 6.84 28.06 -2.06
C LEU A 312 5.65 28.83 -2.63
N LYS A 313 4.87 28.13 -3.43
CA LYS A 313 3.62 28.61 -4.00
C LYS A 313 2.50 27.60 -3.73
N SER A 314 1.26 28.07 -3.82
CA SER A 314 0.06 27.23 -3.82
C SER A 314 -0.98 27.81 -4.77
N PHE A 315 -1.81 26.94 -5.32
CA PHE A 315 -2.96 27.34 -6.12
C PHE A 315 -4.08 26.31 -5.96
N ILE A 316 -5.26 26.77 -5.62
CA ILE A 316 -6.48 25.96 -5.47
C ILE A 316 -7.44 26.31 -6.61
N GLY A 317 -7.71 25.34 -7.47
CA GLY A 317 -8.69 25.46 -8.54
C GLY A 317 -10.12 25.26 -8.02
N ASP A 318 -11.10 25.81 -8.73
CA ASP A 318 -12.53 25.69 -8.39
C ASP A 318 -13.16 24.55 -9.21
N SER A 319 -12.69 23.31 -8.97
CA SER A 319 -13.15 22.13 -9.69
C SER A 319 -13.13 20.90 -8.79
N HIS A 320 -13.58 19.77 -9.32
CA HIS A 320 -13.44 18.43 -8.73
C HIS A 320 -12.04 17.86 -8.98
N HIS A 321 -11.78 16.66 -8.40
CA HIS A 321 -10.51 15.95 -8.57
C HIS A 321 -10.06 15.87 -10.04
N GLY A 322 -8.81 16.26 -10.30
CA GLY A 322 -8.20 16.16 -11.63
C GLY A 322 -7.32 17.36 -11.97
N LEU A 323 -6.62 17.25 -13.10
CA LEU A 323 -5.72 18.30 -13.62
C LEU A 323 -6.50 19.29 -14.49
N SER A 324 -7.29 20.16 -13.86
CA SER A 324 -8.10 21.18 -14.55
C SER A 324 -7.23 22.18 -15.33
N GLY A 325 -7.82 22.91 -16.29
CA GLY A 325 -7.13 23.98 -17.01
C GLY A 325 -6.51 25.04 -16.09
N GLN A 326 -7.19 25.36 -14.97
CA GLN A 326 -6.65 26.30 -13.99
C GLN A 326 -5.37 25.77 -13.33
N LEU A 327 -5.33 24.50 -12.94
CA LEU A 327 -4.13 23.88 -12.37
C LEU A 327 -2.99 23.80 -13.40
N ARG A 328 -3.31 23.42 -14.65
CA ARG A 328 -2.31 23.38 -15.73
C ARG A 328 -1.67 24.74 -15.96
N GLN A 329 -2.48 25.80 -16.08
CA GLN A 329 -1.98 27.17 -16.26
C GLN A 329 -1.13 27.65 -15.08
N ALA A 330 -1.49 27.29 -13.84
CA ALA A 330 -0.68 27.59 -12.65
C ALA A 330 0.68 26.87 -12.70
N ALA A 331 0.68 25.58 -13.10
CA ALA A 331 1.92 24.81 -13.28
C ALA A 331 2.82 25.40 -14.37
N TYR A 332 2.28 25.78 -15.53
CA TYR A 332 3.08 26.38 -16.62
C TYR A 332 3.76 27.67 -16.16
N LYS A 333 3.01 28.58 -15.53
CA LYS A 333 3.56 29.83 -15.00
C LYS A 333 4.65 29.58 -13.96
N PHE A 334 4.43 28.63 -13.06
CA PHE A 334 5.42 28.26 -12.05
C PHE A 334 6.71 27.76 -12.68
N PHE A 335 6.65 26.78 -13.57
CA PHE A 335 7.84 26.22 -14.21
C PHE A 335 8.56 27.26 -15.08
N CYS A 336 7.84 28.08 -15.84
CA CYS A 336 8.43 29.18 -16.61
C CYS A 336 9.17 30.16 -15.70
N THR A 337 8.59 30.52 -14.56
CA THR A 337 9.25 31.39 -13.57
C THR A 337 10.54 30.75 -13.03
N CYS A 338 10.48 29.47 -12.65
CA CYS A 338 11.65 28.74 -12.13
C CYS A 338 12.77 28.62 -13.18
N ALA A 339 12.40 28.44 -14.45
CA ALA A 339 13.34 28.31 -15.54
C ALA A 339 13.85 29.66 -16.10
N GLY A 340 13.31 30.79 -15.63
CA GLY A 340 13.62 32.12 -16.19
C GLY A 340 13.11 32.30 -17.63
N ILE A 341 12.03 31.60 -17.99
CA ILE A 341 11.40 31.67 -19.32
C ILE A 341 10.16 32.56 -19.21
N GLN A 342 9.97 33.47 -20.18
CA GLN A 342 8.71 34.19 -20.29
C GLN A 342 7.60 33.20 -20.67
N CYS A 343 6.62 33.01 -19.79
CA CYS A 343 5.51 32.08 -20.05
C CYS A 343 4.66 32.61 -21.23
N PRO A 344 4.60 31.89 -22.36
CA PRO A 344 3.74 32.29 -23.46
C PRO A 344 2.26 32.05 -23.11
N GLU A 345 1.38 32.73 -23.82
CA GLU A 345 -0.03 32.40 -23.80
C GLU A 345 -0.24 31.10 -24.61
N ILE A 346 -0.74 30.06 -23.91
CA ILE A 346 -0.93 28.75 -24.52
C ILE A 346 -2.42 28.56 -24.84
N ASN A 347 -2.72 28.38 -26.13
CA ASN A 347 -4.00 27.87 -26.57
C ASN A 347 -3.91 26.34 -26.66
N GLU A 348 -4.37 25.66 -25.61
CA GLU A 348 -4.30 24.20 -25.47
C GLU A 348 -5.03 23.46 -26.62
N GLU A 349 -6.15 23.99 -27.12
CA GLU A 349 -6.93 23.40 -28.21
C GLU A 349 -6.14 23.32 -29.52
N GLN A 350 -5.31 24.32 -29.81
CA GLN A 350 -4.49 24.38 -31.03
C GLN A 350 -3.33 23.36 -31.03
N LEU A 351 -2.94 22.85 -29.86
CA LEU A 351 -1.91 21.81 -29.76
C LEU A 351 -2.43 20.42 -30.13
N GLY A 352 -3.75 20.25 -30.17
CA GLY A 352 -4.43 19.02 -30.55
C GLY A 352 -4.14 17.83 -29.62
N ILE A 353 -4.76 16.70 -29.92
CA ILE A 353 -4.58 15.41 -29.23
C ILE A 353 -4.34 14.35 -30.29
N SER A 354 -3.40 13.44 -30.05
CA SER A 354 -3.18 12.28 -30.91
C SER A 354 -4.01 11.08 -30.44
N ALA A 355 -4.34 10.19 -31.37
CA ALA A 355 -4.87 8.89 -31.02
C ALA A 355 -3.87 8.09 -30.18
N GLU A 356 -4.35 7.20 -29.34
CA GLU A 356 -3.51 6.42 -28.42
C GLU A 356 -2.46 5.61 -29.19
N GLU A 357 -2.87 5.00 -30.31
CA GLU A 357 -2.02 4.15 -31.16
C GLU A 357 -0.86 4.92 -31.80
N GLU A 358 -1.06 6.21 -32.09
CA GLU A 358 0.01 7.06 -32.61
C GLU A 358 1.14 7.30 -31.61
N LEU A 359 0.86 7.16 -30.30
CA LEU A 359 1.77 7.41 -29.21
C LEU A 359 2.48 6.17 -28.68
N TYR A 360 2.12 4.97 -29.13
CA TYR A 360 2.73 3.73 -28.70
C TYR A 360 4.23 3.68 -29.02
N ALA A 361 5.03 3.41 -27.99
CA ALA A 361 6.46 3.20 -28.10
C ALA A 361 6.81 1.71 -28.29
N ALA A 362 6.00 0.82 -27.72
CA ALA A 362 6.16 -0.62 -27.84
C ALA A 362 5.29 -1.21 -28.98
N PRO A 363 5.69 -2.33 -29.56
CA PRO A 363 4.91 -3.00 -30.60
C PRO A 363 3.49 -3.34 -30.15
N GLY A 364 2.49 -2.90 -30.91
CA GLY A 364 1.08 -3.14 -30.61
C GLY A 364 0.57 -2.45 -29.34
N GLY A 365 1.29 -1.47 -28.80
CA GLY A 365 0.91 -0.75 -27.59
C GLY A 365 1.08 -1.56 -26.30
N GLU A 366 1.95 -2.58 -26.30
CA GLU A 366 2.16 -3.43 -25.14
C GLU A 366 3.63 -3.78 -24.99
N VAL A 367 4.25 -3.35 -23.86
CA VAL A 367 5.67 -3.56 -23.60
C VAL A 367 6.05 -5.05 -23.52
N TYR A 368 5.12 -5.89 -23.13
CA TYR A 368 5.33 -7.35 -23.00
C TYR A 368 5.36 -8.09 -24.34
N ASN A 369 5.16 -7.39 -25.45
CA ASN A 369 5.47 -7.89 -26.79
C ASN A 369 6.97 -7.79 -27.15
N LEU A 370 7.77 -7.16 -26.30
CA LEU A 370 9.23 -7.10 -26.46
C LEU A 370 9.87 -8.37 -25.90
N GLU A 371 10.95 -8.84 -26.55
CA GLU A 371 11.69 -9.99 -26.10
C GLU A 371 12.36 -9.73 -24.74
N GLY A 372 12.21 -10.65 -23.80
CA GLY A 372 12.84 -10.59 -22.48
C GLY A 372 12.11 -9.75 -21.44
N GLU A 373 10.99 -9.11 -21.80
CA GLU A 373 10.18 -8.35 -20.87
C GLU A 373 9.43 -9.25 -19.89
N LYS A 374 9.32 -8.79 -18.65
CA LYS A 374 8.65 -9.51 -17.56
C LYS A 374 7.54 -8.67 -16.98
N LYS A 375 6.42 -9.31 -16.76
CA LYS A 375 5.37 -8.77 -15.88
C LYS A 375 5.84 -8.79 -14.43
N ILE A 376 5.28 -7.93 -13.59
CA ILE A 376 5.75 -7.80 -12.19
C ILE A 376 5.60 -9.11 -11.42
N TYR A 377 4.50 -9.87 -11.63
CA TYR A 377 4.33 -11.16 -10.97
C TYR A 377 5.37 -12.21 -11.42
N GLU A 378 5.88 -12.13 -12.66
CA GLU A 378 6.97 -13.00 -13.15
C GLU A 378 8.31 -12.64 -12.49
N ALA A 379 8.57 -11.33 -12.34
CA ALA A 379 9.73 -10.86 -11.59
C ALA A 379 9.65 -11.27 -10.10
N ALA A 380 8.48 -11.15 -9.48
CA ALA A 380 8.24 -11.60 -8.11
C ALA A 380 8.41 -13.12 -7.96
N ALA A 381 7.96 -13.91 -8.95
CA ALA A 381 8.18 -15.36 -8.99
C ALA A 381 9.68 -15.73 -9.04
N ASP A 382 10.47 -15.00 -9.81
CA ASP A 382 11.92 -15.22 -9.85
C ASP A 382 12.59 -14.89 -8.52
N MET A 383 12.15 -13.82 -7.83
CA MET A 383 12.60 -13.49 -6.47
C MET A 383 12.21 -14.60 -5.48
N ALA A 384 10.99 -15.13 -5.56
CA ALA A 384 10.53 -16.24 -4.72
C ALA A 384 11.41 -17.48 -4.88
N LYS A 385 11.79 -17.84 -6.13
CA LYS A 385 12.72 -18.94 -6.41
C LYS A 385 14.10 -18.73 -5.77
N VAL A 386 14.61 -17.49 -5.76
CA VAL A 386 15.87 -17.14 -5.08
C VAL A 386 15.74 -17.30 -3.57
N LEU A 387 14.65 -16.83 -2.99
CA LEU A 387 14.37 -16.95 -1.55
C LEU A 387 14.21 -18.43 -1.14
N LYS A 388 13.52 -19.24 -1.95
CA LYS A 388 13.39 -20.68 -1.73
C LYS A 388 14.75 -21.37 -1.58
N LYS A 389 15.71 -21.06 -2.46
CA LYS A 389 17.06 -21.64 -2.41
C LYS A 389 17.83 -21.22 -1.14
N LYS A 390 17.51 -20.07 -0.56
CA LYS A 390 18.14 -19.55 0.66
C LYS A 390 17.48 -20.06 1.95
N ARG A 391 16.23 -20.51 1.89
CA ARG A 391 15.54 -21.05 3.06
C ARG A 391 16.19 -22.36 3.52
N LYS A 392 16.40 -22.46 4.83
CA LYS A 392 16.91 -23.66 5.48
C LYS A 392 15.85 -24.20 6.43
N GLY A 393 15.73 -25.52 6.50
CA GLY A 393 14.86 -26.16 7.47
C GLY A 393 15.18 -25.70 8.91
N SER A 394 14.16 -25.47 9.70
CA SER A 394 14.26 -24.99 11.07
C SER A 394 13.38 -25.83 11.99
N SER A 395 13.75 -25.95 13.28
CA SER A 395 12.83 -26.50 14.27
C SER A 395 11.62 -25.58 14.46
N LYS A 396 10.52 -26.12 15.01
CA LYS A 396 9.30 -25.34 15.34
C LYS A 396 9.62 -24.11 16.18
N GLU A 397 10.48 -24.25 17.21
CA GLU A 397 10.88 -23.12 18.06
C GLU A 397 11.69 -22.05 17.29
N GLN A 398 12.64 -22.47 16.47
CA GLN A 398 13.47 -21.54 15.67
C GLN A 398 12.60 -20.80 14.64
N LEU A 399 11.73 -21.53 13.95
CA LEU A 399 10.81 -20.94 12.96
C LEU A 399 9.82 -20.01 13.64
N GLY A 400 9.23 -20.40 14.77
CA GLY A 400 8.34 -19.57 15.57
C GLY A 400 8.98 -18.24 15.99
N LYS A 401 10.24 -18.27 16.45
CA LYS A 401 11.01 -17.03 16.77
C LYS A 401 11.24 -16.16 15.54
N LYS A 402 11.54 -16.77 14.38
CA LYS A 402 11.76 -16.06 13.12
C LYS A 402 10.46 -15.39 12.63
N LEU A 403 9.35 -16.11 12.66
CA LEU A 403 8.02 -15.62 12.29
C LEU A 403 7.57 -14.51 13.24
N SER A 404 7.72 -14.67 14.57
CA SER A 404 7.35 -13.64 15.54
C SER A 404 8.10 -12.32 15.26
N ARG A 405 9.40 -12.38 14.96
CA ARG A 405 10.17 -11.20 14.60
C ARG A 405 9.72 -10.57 13.30
N LEU A 406 9.49 -11.37 12.27
CA LEU A 406 9.08 -10.91 10.95
C LEU A 406 7.70 -10.25 10.99
N LEU A 407 6.76 -10.86 11.72
CA LEU A 407 5.38 -10.37 11.85
C LEU A 407 5.22 -9.27 12.91
N GLY A 408 6.29 -8.88 13.60
CA GLY A 408 6.24 -7.88 14.65
C GLY A 408 5.47 -8.33 15.89
N ILE A 409 5.37 -9.64 16.12
CA ILE A 409 4.71 -10.20 17.31
C ILE A 409 5.65 -10.12 18.50
N GLY A 410 5.30 -9.27 19.45
CA GLY A 410 6.00 -9.16 20.73
C GLY A 410 5.71 -10.34 21.66
N LYS A 411 6.13 -10.20 22.92
CA LYS A 411 5.72 -11.15 23.95
C LYS A 411 4.21 -11.07 24.14
N VAL A 412 3.52 -12.15 23.85
CA VAL A 412 2.09 -12.24 24.11
C VAL A 412 1.88 -12.39 25.61
N GLU A 413 1.45 -11.34 26.26
CA GLU A 413 1.08 -11.38 27.68
C GLU A 413 -0.29 -12.08 27.82
N GLU A 414 -0.62 -12.48 29.03
CA GLU A 414 -1.98 -12.97 29.31
C GLU A 414 -2.95 -11.80 29.14
N PRO A 415 -3.96 -11.91 28.24
CA PRO A 415 -4.84 -10.79 27.95
C PRO A 415 -5.75 -10.52 29.16
N TYR A 416 -6.06 -9.24 29.37
CA TYR A 416 -7.17 -8.92 30.26
C TYR A 416 -8.47 -9.39 29.62
N ILE A 417 -9.26 -10.15 30.39
CA ILE A 417 -10.50 -10.76 29.92
C ILE A 417 -11.69 -9.93 30.37
N ARG A 418 -12.41 -9.35 29.40
CA ARG A 418 -13.69 -8.70 29.66
C ARG A 418 -14.81 -9.73 29.54
N ARG A 419 -15.61 -9.86 30.60
CA ARG A 419 -16.78 -10.72 30.59
C ARG A 419 -17.92 -9.99 29.93
N LEU A 420 -18.32 -10.47 28.74
CA LEU A 420 -19.40 -9.88 27.97
C LEU A 420 -20.72 -10.62 28.30
N ILE A 421 -21.85 -9.94 28.08
CA ILE A 421 -23.15 -10.59 28.20
C ILE A 421 -23.20 -11.76 27.21
N TYR A 422 -23.63 -12.92 27.69
CA TYR A 422 -23.86 -14.12 26.86
C TYR A 422 -24.92 -13.86 25.79
N ARG A 423 -24.92 -14.67 24.74
CA ARG A 423 -25.91 -14.62 23.66
C ARG A 423 -26.49 -15.99 23.37
N TYR A 424 -27.69 -15.94 22.82
CA TYR A 424 -28.36 -17.12 22.28
C TYR A 424 -28.21 -17.09 20.75
N TYR A 425 -27.99 -18.25 20.16
CA TYR A 425 -28.18 -18.40 18.73
C TYR A 425 -29.66 -18.27 18.39
N LEU A 426 -29.98 -17.58 17.31
CA LEU A 426 -31.37 -17.32 16.90
C LEU A 426 -32.06 -18.53 16.25
N GLN A 427 -31.34 -19.60 15.97
CA GLN A 427 -31.88 -20.83 15.37
C GLN A 427 -31.78 -22.00 16.35
N GLU A 428 -32.76 -22.88 16.32
CA GLU A 428 -32.73 -24.14 17.04
C GLU A 428 -31.63 -25.04 16.47
N GLY A 429 -30.66 -25.39 17.27
CA GLY A 429 -29.53 -26.25 16.92
C GLY A 429 -28.77 -26.74 18.14
N ALA A 430 -27.72 -27.50 17.92
CA ALA A 430 -26.90 -28.12 18.97
C ALA A 430 -26.15 -27.09 19.84
N HIS A 431 -25.91 -25.88 19.32
CA HIS A 431 -25.24 -24.78 20.01
C HIS A 431 -26.19 -23.60 20.27
N GLN A 432 -27.15 -23.80 21.18
CA GLN A 432 -28.16 -22.77 21.48
C GLN A 432 -27.62 -21.59 22.28
N ASN A 433 -26.53 -21.78 23.02
CA ASN A 433 -25.97 -20.77 23.89
C ASN A 433 -24.45 -20.64 23.71
N TYR A 434 -23.92 -19.44 23.83
CA TYR A 434 -22.49 -19.24 23.94
C TYR A 434 -22.14 -18.10 24.90
N SER A 435 -21.08 -18.33 25.66
CA SER A 435 -20.50 -17.33 26.53
C SER A 435 -19.46 -16.53 25.75
N ARG A 436 -19.34 -15.23 26.04
CA ARG A 436 -18.48 -14.29 25.31
C ARG A 436 -17.45 -13.67 26.23
N PHE A 437 -16.20 -13.67 25.81
CA PHE A 437 -15.07 -13.10 26.54
C PHE A 437 -14.30 -12.16 25.60
N GLY A 438 -14.33 -10.86 25.86
CA GLY A 438 -13.50 -9.90 25.14
C GLY A 438 -12.06 -9.99 25.59
N LEU A 439 -11.12 -10.12 24.66
CA LEU A 439 -9.69 -10.17 24.96
C LEU A 439 -9.06 -8.82 24.63
N GLU A 440 -8.40 -8.19 25.62
CA GLU A 440 -7.63 -6.98 25.39
C GLU A 440 -6.25 -7.37 24.87
N THR A 441 -6.09 -7.36 23.55
CA THR A 441 -4.82 -7.67 22.87
C THR A 441 -4.05 -6.43 22.44
N GLU A 442 -4.61 -5.24 22.65
CA GLU A 442 -3.94 -3.94 22.61
C GLU A 442 -4.21 -3.20 23.94
N PRO A 443 -3.31 -2.36 24.42
CA PRO A 443 -3.47 -1.70 25.72
C PRO A 443 -4.80 -0.95 25.86
N GLY A 444 -5.65 -1.40 26.80
CA GLY A 444 -6.96 -0.84 27.07
C GLY A 444 -8.01 -1.03 25.95
N ARG A 445 -7.73 -1.89 24.96
CA ARG A 445 -8.62 -2.12 23.82
C ARG A 445 -8.88 -3.60 23.60
N MET A 446 -10.16 -3.94 23.52
CA MET A 446 -10.63 -5.25 23.13
C MET A 446 -10.59 -5.35 21.60
N MET A 447 -9.74 -6.24 21.07
CA MET A 447 -9.57 -6.44 19.64
C MET A 447 -10.05 -7.82 19.18
N SER A 448 -10.38 -8.71 20.10
CA SER A 448 -10.94 -10.01 19.77
C SER A 448 -11.95 -10.47 20.80
N VAL A 449 -12.88 -11.33 20.38
CA VAL A 449 -13.90 -11.94 21.22
C VAL A 449 -13.78 -13.45 21.15
N LEU A 450 -13.54 -14.07 22.30
CA LEU A 450 -13.54 -15.53 22.46
C LEU A 450 -14.95 -15.98 22.82
N HIS A 451 -15.47 -16.93 22.08
CA HIS A 451 -16.77 -17.54 22.30
C HIS A 451 -16.57 -18.96 22.86
N ARG A 452 -17.38 -19.37 23.81
CA ARG A 452 -17.49 -20.77 24.26
C ARG A 452 -18.87 -21.28 23.99
N SER A 453 -18.98 -22.30 23.17
CA SER A 453 -20.24 -23.00 22.94
C SER A 453 -20.58 -23.90 24.12
N ALA A 454 -21.83 -23.86 24.61
CA ALA A 454 -22.28 -24.67 25.71
C ALA A 454 -23.81 -24.92 25.65
N LYS A 455 -24.28 -26.07 26.17
CA LYS A 455 -25.73 -26.34 26.33
C LYS A 455 -26.37 -25.42 27.36
N LYS A 456 -25.58 -24.93 28.34
CA LYS A 456 -26.02 -23.96 29.34
C LYS A 456 -25.07 -22.78 29.29
N ALA A 457 -25.59 -21.55 29.37
CA ALA A 457 -24.77 -20.36 29.42
C ALA A 457 -23.82 -20.39 30.63
N LEU A 458 -22.55 -20.21 30.38
CA LEU A 458 -21.50 -20.07 31.39
C LEU A 458 -21.24 -18.56 31.57
N PHE A 459 -21.53 -18.06 32.76
CA PHE A 459 -21.63 -16.62 32.94
C PHE A 459 -20.29 -15.90 33.15
N TYR A 460 -19.29 -16.56 33.80
CA TYR A 460 -18.24 -15.72 34.40
C TYR A 460 -16.81 -16.24 34.30
N ASN A 461 -16.54 -17.49 34.00
CA ASN A 461 -15.18 -18.04 34.02
C ASN A 461 -14.92 -18.98 32.84
N ILE A 462 -13.64 -19.06 32.48
CA ILE A 462 -13.13 -20.17 31.67
C ILE A 462 -12.77 -21.27 32.66
N ASP A 463 -13.73 -22.16 32.90
CA ASP A 463 -13.55 -23.24 33.84
C ASP A 463 -12.58 -24.30 33.29
N PRO A 464 -11.96 -25.12 34.16
CA PRO A 464 -11.21 -26.29 33.73
C PRO A 464 -12.04 -27.17 32.79
N ILE A 465 -11.40 -27.68 31.75
CA ILE A 465 -12.05 -28.38 30.64
C ILE A 465 -11.69 -29.86 30.75
N GLU A 466 -12.73 -30.73 30.85
CA GLU A 466 -12.59 -32.15 30.66
C GLU A 466 -12.82 -32.47 29.17
N GLY A 467 -11.93 -33.28 28.58
CA GLY A 467 -11.99 -33.64 27.17
C GLY A 467 -11.04 -32.83 26.26
N GLU A 468 -11.23 -33.00 24.96
CA GLU A 468 -10.46 -32.28 23.95
C GLU A 468 -10.90 -30.81 23.88
N THR A 469 -9.93 -29.93 23.78
CA THR A 469 -10.18 -28.49 23.65
C THR A 469 -9.92 -28.08 22.22
N VAL A 470 -10.95 -27.54 21.57
CA VAL A 470 -10.88 -27.05 20.18
C VAL A 470 -11.03 -25.55 20.14
N LEU A 471 -10.14 -24.87 19.43
CA LEU A 471 -10.25 -23.46 19.03
C LEU A 471 -10.61 -23.40 17.55
N TYR A 472 -11.83 -22.97 17.25
CA TYR A 472 -12.27 -22.69 15.89
C TYR A 472 -11.93 -21.25 15.51
N VAL A 473 -11.26 -21.09 14.36
CA VAL A 473 -10.87 -19.80 13.77
C VAL A 473 -11.66 -19.63 12.47
N PRO A 474 -12.65 -18.72 12.43
CA PRO A 474 -13.61 -18.63 11.34
C PRO A 474 -13.05 -18.00 10.08
N ASN A 475 -13.78 -18.15 8.99
CA ASN A 475 -13.60 -17.36 7.77
C ASN A 475 -14.08 -15.91 7.97
N LEU A 476 -15.33 -15.71 8.37
CA LEU A 476 -15.97 -14.39 8.46
C LEU A 476 -16.62 -14.09 9.82
N ASP A 477 -17.25 -15.06 10.45
CA ASP A 477 -18.06 -14.86 11.66
C ASP A 477 -18.24 -16.16 12.44
N CYS A 478 -17.78 -16.18 13.69
CA CYS A 478 -17.94 -17.33 14.58
C CYS A 478 -19.40 -17.73 14.82
N ALA A 479 -20.25 -16.74 15.07
CA ALA A 479 -21.63 -17.01 15.47
C ALA A 479 -22.42 -17.65 14.33
N PHE A 480 -22.15 -17.25 13.10
CA PHE A 480 -22.78 -17.84 11.91
C PHE A 480 -22.21 -19.24 11.61
N GLU A 481 -20.88 -19.35 11.56
CA GLU A 481 -20.21 -20.58 11.12
C GLU A 481 -20.40 -21.74 12.13
N LEU A 482 -20.43 -21.43 13.42
CA LEU A 482 -20.69 -22.42 14.45
C LEU A 482 -22.12 -22.98 14.44
N GLN A 483 -23.10 -22.23 13.90
CA GLN A 483 -24.47 -22.79 13.73
C GLN A 483 -24.52 -23.93 12.70
N LEU A 484 -23.56 -23.94 11.77
CA LEU A 484 -23.46 -24.95 10.72
C LEU A 484 -22.67 -26.20 11.16
N ARG A 485 -22.09 -26.16 12.37
CA ARG A 485 -21.22 -27.22 12.88
C ARG A 485 -21.95 -28.08 13.92
N GLU A 486 -21.92 -29.40 13.72
CA GLU A 486 -22.31 -30.34 14.75
C GLU A 486 -21.19 -30.49 15.80
N PRO A 487 -21.46 -30.33 17.09
CA PRO A 487 -20.49 -30.56 18.13
C PRO A 487 -20.16 -32.03 18.28
N GLU A 488 -18.89 -32.36 18.42
CA GLU A 488 -18.50 -33.70 18.85
C GLU A 488 -18.82 -33.85 20.35
N PRO A 489 -19.38 -34.99 20.75
CA PRO A 489 -19.70 -35.25 22.15
C PRO A 489 -18.44 -35.23 23.02
N GLY A 490 -18.45 -34.40 24.04
CA GLY A 490 -17.34 -34.28 25.01
C GLY A 490 -16.31 -33.22 24.74
N ASP A 491 -16.35 -32.53 23.57
CA ASP A 491 -15.39 -31.47 23.24
C ASP A 491 -15.76 -30.13 23.89
N ALA A 492 -14.75 -29.42 24.34
CA ALA A 492 -14.88 -28.03 24.70
C ALA A 492 -14.57 -27.16 23.49
N LEU A 493 -15.61 -26.71 22.81
CA LEU A 493 -15.51 -25.88 21.62
C LEU A 493 -15.46 -24.41 21.99
N TYR A 494 -14.33 -23.78 21.65
CA TYR A 494 -14.15 -22.34 21.63
C TYR A 494 -14.05 -21.85 20.20
N SER A 495 -14.39 -20.60 19.97
CA SER A 495 -14.11 -19.91 18.69
C SER A 495 -13.68 -18.49 18.94
N ILE A 496 -13.00 -17.88 17.99
CA ILE A 496 -12.49 -16.53 18.14
C ILE A 496 -12.86 -15.63 16.96
N ASP A 497 -13.62 -14.57 17.24
CA ASP A 497 -13.66 -13.42 16.36
C ASP A 497 -12.40 -12.56 16.62
N PHE A 498 -11.42 -12.67 15.75
CA PHE A 498 -10.19 -11.87 15.81
C PHE A 498 -10.40 -10.52 15.09
N ARG A 499 -9.45 -9.60 15.17
CA ARG A 499 -9.61 -8.26 14.58
C ARG A 499 -9.98 -8.30 13.10
N GLY A 500 -11.03 -7.57 12.76
CA GLY A 500 -11.59 -7.50 11.42
C GLY A 500 -12.52 -8.65 11.03
N VAL A 501 -12.93 -9.50 11.98
CA VAL A 501 -13.81 -10.66 11.74
C VAL A 501 -14.93 -10.69 12.77
N GLY A 502 -16.13 -11.08 12.36
CA GLY A 502 -17.30 -11.30 13.20
C GLY A 502 -17.66 -10.08 14.08
N GLU A 503 -17.75 -10.27 15.40
CA GLU A 503 -18.02 -9.17 16.34
C GLU A 503 -16.92 -8.09 16.37
N CYS A 504 -15.73 -8.38 15.85
CA CYS A 504 -14.61 -7.46 15.74
C CYS A 504 -14.44 -6.91 14.33
N ALA A 505 -15.39 -7.16 13.43
CA ALA A 505 -15.44 -6.55 12.11
C ALA A 505 -15.61 -5.03 12.20
N SER A 506 -15.05 -4.33 11.24
CA SER A 506 -15.24 -2.89 11.08
C SER A 506 -16.15 -2.62 9.90
N THR A 507 -16.98 -1.59 10.01
CA THR A 507 -17.79 -1.06 8.91
C THR A 507 -17.06 0.00 8.09
N ALA A 508 -15.83 0.33 8.45
CA ALA A 508 -15.00 1.24 7.66
C ALA A 508 -14.80 0.70 6.25
N CYS A 509 -15.03 1.53 5.25
CA CYS A 509 -14.94 1.20 3.82
C CYS A 509 -15.96 0.16 3.29
N GLU A 510 -16.96 -0.25 4.06
CA GLU A 510 -17.98 -1.20 3.59
C GLU A 510 -19.01 -0.59 2.62
N GLN A 511 -19.17 0.71 2.60
CA GLN A 511 -20.31 1.38 1.94
C GLN A 511 -20.01 1.92 0.53
N MET A 512 -19.12 1.29 -0.22
CA MET A 512 -18.84 1.68 -1.60
C MET A 512 -19.12 0.55 -2.61
N PRO A 513 -20.38 0.07 -2.75
CA PRO A 513 -20.70 -1.10 -3.55
C PRO A 513 -20.48 -0.92 -5.06
N GLU A 514 -20.33 0.31 -5.55
CA GLU A 514 -20.22 0.60 -6.98
C GLU A 514 -18.79 0.97 -7.43
N ARG A 515 -17.82 0.97 -6.52
CA ARG A 515 -16.42 1.28 -6.87
C ARG A 515 -15.56 0.06 -6.67
N ASP A 516 -15.04 -0.46 -7.76
CA ASP A 516 -14.25 -1.68 -7.91
C ASP A 516 -13.19 -1.90 -6.82
N PHE A 517 -12.54 -0.83 -6.39
CA PHE A 517 -11.46 -0.87 -5.42
C PHE A 517 -11.90 -1.40 -4.05
N TYR A 518 -12.94 -0.81 -3.46
CA TYR A 518 -13.41 -1.18 -2.13
C TYR A 518 -14.26 -2.45 -2.11
N TYR A 519 -14.87 -2.79 -3.23
CA TYR A 519 -15.67 -3.99 -3.35
C TYR A 519 -14.83 -5.25 -3.14
N TYR A 520 -13.62 -5.29 -3.73
CA TYR A 520 -12.75 -6.47 -3.66
C TYR A 520 -11.89 -6.53 -2.41
N TYR A 521 -11.48 -5.39 -1.85
CA TYR A 521 -10.51 -5.35 -0.76
C TYR A 521 -11.12 -4.98 0.59
N GLY A 522 -12.08 -4.07 0.60
CA GLY A 522 -12.81 -3.67 1.80
C GLY A 522 -11.92 -3.33 3.00
N PRO A 523 -12.42 -3.60 4.21
CA PRO A 523 -11.70 -3.32 5.45
C PRO A 523 -10.36 -4.05 5.57
N ASP A 524 -10.21 -5.25 4.99
CA ASP A 524 -8.95 -6.00 5.06
C ASP A 524 -7.80 -5.27 4.41
N TYR A 525 -8.02 -4.74 3.19
CA TYR A 525 -7.01 -3.94 2.49
C TYR A 525 -6.73 -2.63 3.24
N TYR A 526 -7.77 -1.92 3.67
CA TYR A 526 -7.65 -0.65 4.36
C TYR A 526 -6.80 -0.77 5.63
N PHE A 527 -7.09 -1.72 6.52
CA PHE A 527 -6.32 -1.90 7.74
C PHE A 527 -4.95 -2.52 7.53
N THR A 528 -4.78 -3.32 6.47
CA THR A 528 -3.45 -3.78 6.05
C THR A 528 -2.58 -2.59 5.62
N SER A 529 -3.11 -1.69 4.81
CA SER A 529 -2.43 -0.47 4.34
C SER A 529 -2.04 0.45 5.51
N LEU A 530 -2.97 0.71 6.43
CA LEU A 530 -2.68 1.49 7.63
C LEU A 530 -1.60 0.81 8.49
N SER A 531 -1.65 -0.51 8.64
CA SER A 531 -0.63 -1.26 9.39
C SER A 531 0.75 -1.13 8.73
N MET A 532 0.83 -1.20 7.39
CA MET A 532 2.08 -1.02 6.64
C MET A 532 2.69 0.36 6.87
N LEU A 533 1.90 1.44 6.88
CA LEU A 533 2.36 2.79 7.22
C LEU A 533 2.98 2.85 8.63
N TRP A 534 2.44 2.10 9.58
CA TRP A 534 2.99 1.96 10.94
C TRP A 534 4.12 0.92 11.04
N GLY A 535 4.50 0.27 9.94
CA GLY A 535 5.51 -0.80 9.92
C GLY A 535 5.11 -2.01 10.74
N GLU A 536 3.82 -2.34 10.73
CA GLU A 536 3.22 -3.47 11.44
C GLU A 536 2.62 -4.45 10.42
N SER A 537 2.57 -5.72 10.80
CA SER A 537 1.87 -6.74 10.01
C SER A 537 0.44 -6.89 10.53
N TYR A 538 -0.57 -6.59 9.70
CA TYR A 538 -1.96 -6.82 10.08
C TYR A 538 -2.23 -8.31 10.30
N CYS A 539 -1.65 -9.18 9.47
CA CYS A 539 -1.63 -10.63 9.72
C CYS A 539 -1.00 -10.96 11.07
N GLY A 540 0.16 -10.36 11.39
CA GLY A 540 0.83 -10.56 12.68
C GLY A 540 -0.03 -10.16 13.88
N LYS A 541 -0.81 -9.11 13.73
CA LYS A 541 -1.78 -8.67 14.75
C LYS A 541 -2.93 -9.67 14.91
N ARG A 542 -3.43 -10.28 13.81
CA ARG A 542 -4.41 -11.38 13.86
C ARG A 542 -3.82 -12.63 14.53
N VAL A 543 -2.58 -12.97 14.20
CA VAL A 543 -1.84 -14.05 14.88
C VAL A 543 -1.74 -13.78 16.38
N GLN A 544 -1.46 -12.54 16.78
CA GLN A 544 -1.38 -12.14 18.20
C GLN A 544 -2.71 -12.35 18.92
N ASP A 545 -3.85 -12.06 18.28
CA ASP A 545 -5.19 -12.30 18.86
C ASP A 545 -5.44 -13.78 19.08
N ILE A 546 -5.08 -14.63 18.10
CA ILE A 546 -5.22 -16.10 18.21
C ILE A 546 -4.29 -16.66 19.29
N LEU A 547 -3.05 -16.17 19.36
CA LEU A 547 -2.11 -16.57 20.42
C LEU A 547 -2.61 -16.18 21.82
N ALA A 548 -3.26 -15.03 21.94
CA ALA A 548 -3.88 -14.60 23.20
C ALA A 548 -5.03 -15.57 23.60
N ALA A 549 -5.87 -15.98 22.66
CA ALA A 549 -6.89 -16.99 22.92
C ALA A 549 -6.27 -18.33 23.34
N LEU A 550 -5.27 -18.82 22.62
CA LEU A 550 -4.56 -20.07 22.95
C LEU A 550 -3.91 -20.01 24.35
N LYS A 551 -3.36 -18.85 24.72
CA LYS A 551 -2.78 -18.64 26.05
C LYS A 551 -3.84 -18.63 27.16
N THR A 552 -5.05 -18.17 26.83
CA THR A 552 -6.19 -18.13 27.75
C THR A 552 -6.78 -19.52 28.00
N ILE A 553 -6.99 -20.31 26.92
CA ILE A 553 -7.67 -21.61 27.03
C ILE A 553 -6.71 -22.79 27.26
N GLY A 554 -5.45 -22.70 26.83
CA GLY A 554 -4.46 -23.76 26.97
C GLY A 554 -4.28 -24.26 28.40
N PRO A 555 -4.11 -23.37 29.41
CA PRO A 555 -4.02 -23.77 30.80
C PRO A 555 -5.28 -24.44 31.37
N ALA A 556 -6.47 -24.13 30.79
CA ALA A 556 -7.74 -24.75 31.19
C ALA A 556 -7.95 -26.15 30.56
N SER A 557 -7.22 -26.46 29.48
CA SER A 557 -7.27 -27.78 28.85
C SER A 557 -6.57 -28.82 29.70
N SER A 558 -7.20 -29.98 29.91
CA SER A 558 -6.65 -31.10 30.72
C SER A 558 -5.31 -31.62 30.19
N SER A 559 -5.09 -31.55 28.87
CA SER A 559 -3.83 -31.95 28.21
C SER A 559 -2.80 -30.83 28.10
N GLY A 560 -3.18 -29.58 28.42
CA GLY A 560 -2.40 -28.39 28.10
C GLY A 560 -2.24 -28.13 26.59
N LYS A 561 -2.99 -28.85 25.75
CA LYS A 561 -3.00 -28.75 24.28
C LYS A 561 -4.36 -28.34 23.77
N VAL A 562 -4.37 -27.67 22.63
CA VAL A 562 -5.55 -27.16 21.95
C VAL A 562 -5.49 -27.57 20.48
N THR A 563 -6.54 -28.22 20.02
CA THR A 563 -6.75 -28.48 18.59
C THR A 563 -7.18 -27.16 17.93
N ILE A 564 -6.49 -26.75 16.89
CA ILE A 564 -6.80 -25.54 16.11
C ILE A 564 -7.52 -25.97 14.84
N GLU A 565 -8.73 -25.50 14.64
CA GLU A 565 -9.51 -25.72 13.43
C GLU A 565 -9.78 -24.38 12.77
N ALA A 566 -9.37 -24.19 11.51
CA ALA A 566 -9.45 -22.90 10.84
C ALA A 566 -10.01 -23.03 9.42
N ARG A 567 -10.74 -22.00 8.99
CA ARG A 567 -11.34 -21.92 7.66
C ARG A 567 -11.07 -20.59 6.97
N GLY A 568 -10.85 -20.63 5.65
CA GLY A 568 -10.79 -19.45 4.78
C GLY A 568 -9.83 -18.38 5.29
N PHE A 569 -10.30 -17.17 5.58
CA PHE A 569 -9.47 -16.05 6.08
C PHE A 569 -8.77 -16.32 7.41
N GLY A 570 -9.31 -17.22 8.22
CA GLY A 570 -8.71 -17.64 9.49
C GLY A 570 -7.51 -18.56 9.32
N VAL A 571 -7.33 -19.21 8.18
CA VAL A 571 -6.34 -20.30 7.99
C VAL A 571 -4.89 -19.79 8.14
N ILE A 572 -4.51 -18.75 7.43
CA ILE A 572 -3.14 -18.25 7.48
C ILE A 572 -2.74 -17.78 8.88
N PRO A 573 -3.52 -16.91 9.57
CA PRO A 573 -3.15 -16.51 10.92
C PRO A 573 -3.19 -17.68 11.92
N ALA A 574 -4.10 -18.66 11.75
CA ALA A 574 -4.15 -19.85 12.59
C ALA A 574 -2.93 -20.77 12.40
N LEU A 575 -2.51 -21.01 11.15
CA LEU A 575 -1.32 -21.82 10.84
C LEU A 575 -0.05 -21.17 11.41
N LEU A 576 0.10 -19.86 11.26
CA LEU A 576 1.21 -19.12 11.84
C LEU A 576 1.19 -19.16 13.38
N ALA A 577 0.00 -19.00 13.99
CA ALA A 577 -0.17 -19.13 15.44
C ALA A 577 0.18 -20.54 15.93
N ALA A 578 -0.19 -21.58 15.18
CA ALA A 578 0.12 -22.97 15.50
C ALA A 578 1.63 -23.25 15.57
N VAL A 579 2.40 -22.68 14.65
CA VAL A 579 3.87 -22.79 14.67
C VAL A 579 4.47 -22.05 15.86
N ILE A 580 3.93 -20.90 16.22
CA ILE A 580 4.46 -20.04 17.30
C ILE A 580 4.05 -20.58 18.69
N SER A 581 2.82 -21.06 18.84
CA SER A 581 2.25 -21.49 20.13
C SER A 581 2.88 -22.77 20.66
N PRO A 582 3.19 -22.84 21.97
CA PRO A 582 3.57 -24.10 22.63
C PRO A 582 2.37 -25.01 22.92
N CYS A 583 1.14 -24.46 22.94
CA CYS A 583 -0.08 -25.18 23.31
C CYS A 583 -0.76 -25.92 22.15
N THR A 584 -0.18 -25.89 20.92
CA THR A 584 -0.78 -26.55 19.75
C THR A 584 -0.79 -28.07 19.91
N GLY A 585 -1.97 -28.67 19.75
CA GLY A 585 -2.20 -30.10 19.70
C GLY A 585 -2.29 -30.63 18.28
N GLU A 586 -3.47 -30.57 17.66
CA GLU A 586 -3.73 -30.90 16.27
C GLU A 586 -4.10 -29.63 15.50
N VAL A 587 -3.93 -29.64 14.16
CA VAL A 587 -4.29 -28.51 13.29
C VAL A 587 -5.14 -29.03 12.13
N LYS A 588 -6.34 -28.48 11.94
CA LYS A 588 -7.26 -28.80 10.84
C LYS A 588 -7.52 -27.53 10.03
N LEU A 589 -7.22 -27.56 8.74
CA LEU A 589 -7.29 -26.39 7.86
C LEU A 589 -8.23 -26.69 6.68
N PHE A 590 -9.19 -25.80 6.47
CA PHE A 590 -10.19 -25.89 5.41
C PHE A 590 -10.09 -24.68 4.48
N ASP A 591 -10.18 -24.92 3.17
CA ASP A 591 -10.10 -23.87 2.15
C ASP A 591 -8.77 -23.09 2.21
N MET A 592 -7.66 -23.82 2.37
CA MET A 592 -6.32 -23.25 2.50
C MET A 592 -5.68 -23.04 1.11
N PRO A 593 -4.96 -21.92 0.88
CA PRO A 593 -4.11 -21.78 -0.31
C PRO A 593 -2.91 -22.75 -0.24
N ASP A 594 -2.48 -23.26 -1.40
CA ASP A 594 -1.41 -24.28 -1.48
C ASP A 594 -0.05 -23.71 -1.06
N SER A 595 0.33 -22.55 -1.58
CA SER A 595 1.60 -21.90 -1.26
C SER A 595 1.58 -20.39 -1.54
N TRP A 596 2.40 -19.62 -0.83
CA TRP A 596 2.66 -18.22 -1.18
C TRP A 596 3.46 -18.10 -2.48
N GLU A 597 4.33 -19.05 -2.80
CA GLU A 597 5.09 -19.06 -4.07
C GLU A 597 4.14 -19.13 -5.27
N ASP A 598 3.09 -19.98 -5.20
CA ASP A 598 2.09 -20.10 -6.26
C ASP A 598 1.25 -18.82 -6.38
N MET A 599 0.84 -18.24 -5.24
CA MET A 599 0.10 -16.98 -5.22
C MET A 599 0.90 -15.82 -5.81
N VAL A 600 2.20 -15.73 -5.52
CA VAL A 600 3.11 -14.70 -6.06
C VAL A 600 3.29 -14.87 -7.56
N SER A 601 3.35 -16.10 -8.07
CA SER A 601 3.58 -16.41 -9.48
C SER A 601 2.31 -16.44 -10.34
N ALA A 602 1.14 -16.36 -9.71
CA ALA A 602 -0.12 -16.39 -10.43
C ALA A 602 -0.28 -15.17 -11.36
N SER A 603 -0.70 -15.40 -12.60
CA SER A 603 -0.99 -14.34 -13.58
C SER A 603 -2.22 -13.48 -13.19
N LEU A 604 -3.02 -13.96 -12.28
CA LEU A 604 -4.12 -13.26 -11.61
C LEU A 604 -4.13 -13.71 -10.16
N ALA A 605 -3.92 -12.77 -9.24
CA ALA A 605 -4.14 -13.04 -7.82
C ALA A 605 -5.65 -13.19 -7.58
N ASP A 606 -6.06 -14.35 -7.09
CA ASP A 606 -7.44 -14.62 -6.77
C ASP A 606 -7.83 -13.85 -5.50
N PHE A 607 -8.69 -12.88 -5.64
CA PHE A 607 -9.14 -12.03 -4.54
C PHE A 607 -9.92 -12.81 -3.49
N ASP A 608 -10.74 -13.74 -3.94
CA ASP A 608 -11.64 -14.48 -3.06
C ASP A 608 -10.90 -15.51 -2.21
N LYS A 609 -9.76 -16.01 -2.69
CA LYS A 609 -8.96 -17.03 -2.00
C LYS A 609 -7.93 -16.48 -1.04
N ALA A 610 -7.50 -15.22 -1.21
CA ALA A 610 -6.48 -14.66 -0.33
C ALA A 610 -6.63 -13.14 -0.17
N PRO A 611 -7.10 -12.67 0.98
CA PRO A 611 -7.09 -11.25 1.32
C PRO A 611 -5.66 -10.72 1.37
N VAL A 612 -5.48 -9.40 1.29
CA VAL A 612 -4.15 -8.78 1.32
C VAL A 612 -3.39 -9.12 2.60
N SER A 613 -4.10 -9.20 3.73
CA SER A 613 -3.51 -9.61 5.01
C SER A 613 -2.96 -11.03 5.02
N ALA A 614 -3.42 -11.91 4.11
CA ALA A 614 -2.88 -13.27 3.99
C ALA A 614 -1.53 -13.34 3.23
N MET A 615 -1.03 -12.19 2.74
CA MET A 615 0.24 -12.04 2.03
C MET A 615 1.25 -11.24 2.87
N PRO A 616 1.76 -11.79 4.00
CA PRO A 616 2.60 -11.00 4.90
C PRO A 616 3.90 -10.57 4.23
N TYR A 617 4.30 -9.32 4.47
CA TYR A 617 5.54 -8.77 3.94
C TYR A 617 6.76 -9.62 4.34
N ARG A 618 7.59 -10.01 3.36
CA ARG A 618 8.81 -10.82 3.51
C ARG A 618 8.60 -12.24 4.02
N ILE A 619 7.38 -12.77 4.01
CA ILE A 619 7.12 -14.10 4.59
C ILE A 619 7.95 -15.20 3.94
N LEU A 620 8.20 -15.12 2.61
CA LEU A 620 8.98 -16.10 1.87
C LEU A 620 10.48 -16.10 2.23
N GLU A 621 10.97 -15.11 2.98
CA GLU A 621 12.29 -15.19 3.61
C GLU A 621 12.31 -16.17 4.80
N ALA A 622 11.18 -16.37 5.44
CA ALA A 622 11.06 -17.23 6.61
C ALA A 622 10.63 -18.65 6.24
N ALA A 623 9.52 -18.77 5.56
CA ALA A 623 8.88 -20.04 5.20
C ALA A 623 7.85 -19.83 4.08
N ASP A 624 7.48 -20.90 3.41
CA ASP A 624 6.25 -21.03 2.64
C ASP A 624 5.23 -21.88 3.40
N ILE A 625 3.97 -21.92 2.95
CA ILE A 625 2.90 -22.69 3.60
C ILE A 625 3.28 -24.16 3.78
N PRO A 626 3.80 -24.87 2.75
CA PRO A 626 4.27 -26.26 2.93
C PRO A 626 5.41 -26.40 3.96
N ASP A 627 6.27 -25.38 4.09
CA ASP A 627 7.35 -25.41 5.10
C ASP A 627 6.78 -25.36 6.52
N LEU A 628 5.69 -24.58 6.75
CA LEU A 628 5.02 -24.47 8.03
C LEU A 628 4.36 -25.81 8.43
N ILE A 629 3.66 -26.44 7.49
CA ILE A 629 3.02 -27.74 7.68
C ILE A 629 4.08 -28.79 8.04
N SER A 630 5.12 -28.93 7.20
CA SER A 630 6.21 -29.86 7.47
C SER A 630 6.90 -29.62 8.81
N CYS A 631 7.01 -28.37 9.24
CA CYS A 631 7.58 -28.00 10.53
C CYS A 631 6.73 -28.50 11.70
N LEU A 632 5.40 -28.41 11.59
CA LEU A 632 4.46 -28.91 12.60
C LEU A 632 4.48 -30.43 12.67
N GLU A 633 4.45 -31.13 11.52
CA GLU A 633 4.51 -32.60 11.44
C GLU A 633 5.81 -33.15 12.04
N LYS A 634 6.96 -32.52 11.75
CA LYS A 634 8.25 -32.87 12.39
C LYS A 634 8.26 -32.65 13.90
N ALA A 635 7.39 -31.81 14.41
CA ALA A 635 7.18 -31.60 15.84
C ALA A 635 6.11 -32.53 16.44
N ASN A 636 5.71 -33.59 15.71
CA ASN A 636 4.65 -34.55 16.05
C ASN A 636 3.27 -33.88 16.28
N ILE A 637 2.97 -32.82 15.56
CA ILE A 637 1.67 -32.18 15.51
C ILE A 637 0.99 -32.61 14.22
N LYS A 638 -0.11 -33.31 14.33
CA LYS A 638 -0.90 -33.74 13.17
C LYS A 638 -1.52 -32.52 12.47
N VAL A 639 -1.34 -32.45 11.16
CA VAL A 639 -1.97 -31.41 10.31
C VAL A 639 -2.88 -32.11 9.31
N THR A 640 -4.11 -31.66 9.23
CA THR A 640 -5.10 -32.15 8.24
C THR A 640 -5.53 -30.95 7.39
N CYS A 641 -5.36 -31.04 6.08
CA CYS A 641 -5.79 -30.05 5.10
C CYS A 641 -6.95 -30.63 4.28
N CYS A 642 -8.08 -29.89 4.20
CA CYS A 642 -9.31 -30.31 3.54
C CYS A 642 -9.80 -29.27 2.53
#